data_422139dac7ce8b3391d01a58bf004b65
#
_entry.id   422139dac7ce8b3391d01a58bf004b65
#
_cell.length_a   1.000
_cell.length_b   1.000
_cell.length_c   1.000
_cell.angle_alpha   90.00
_cell.angle_beta   90.00
_cell.angle_gamma   90.00
#
_symmetry.space_group_name_H-M   'P 1'
#
loop_
_entity.id
_entity.type
_entity.pdbx_description
1 polymer ?
#
loop_
_entity_poly.entity_id
_entity_poly.type
_entity_poly.pdbx_seq_one_letter_code
_entity_poly.pdbx_strand_id
1 'polypeptide(L)'
;MNLHWLKRFEQRPPFTWTRKRKLRWLIIITLALAAYPVLVTLALWTGLVESVLKSEDLRVEIQNPAYSIWPGRVHMKNVRILANGSTQFILQGQDLVINVRLLELIKRRVHVTKLAAHDVTYQMRVQVKDTKNIERRVKAYPPLEGLPGANVIREPTAKATEKEDQDWTVKVEGLDIAVKELWFFEYRYLGKGSLHGGFMVGPDVMQVETAVQDLGPGDLRFGANETIATGLQGQISADIPRLNPKEHADASFMELVTARVNLRAMIESMTSVGCYFEAENLEISKGKGALALDLYLDRGKLGSKSHLSYQTDSINLKGIGFGVGTDWQLDFDAAGSSEQLPLVRSSSKSSYVSLARKMKAFTIQIHDHHEEAQLDTIQLSKSTDLKKALLRMPQIVSVDLRDLPAVLAEPPAFELKGELNASLNLDMDHEYWAEGRLHAVTKDLRVSGSGITAGANMKLDSELRFNPKLKVNTLQKFVLRTRNMALRAGGSESNDWWMDVESARFTVWNKDPVAFDGTFGVQARDLDPVLETLAEKDVITKLIPMFTSLRAFKASARVRGVGEMTDVTLASESRVWDAAGRVYKNGDKTQLAVVVGGQGVSLGVASQGDGLELMPFAKTGWLNDHLREFPQPVLVMKPDKP
;
A
#
# COMPACT_ATOMS: atom_id res chain seq x y z
N MET A 1 66.32 -14.61 35.66
CA MET A 1 65.25 -14.62 36.66
C MET A 1 65.18 -16.01 37.28
N ASN A 2 65.60 -16.10 38.56
CA ASN A 2 65.87 -17.37 39.26
C ASN A 2 64.59 -18.15 39.64
N LEU A 3 64.40 -19.29 39.01
CA LEU A 3 63.29 -20.27 39.26
C LEU A 3 63.47 -21.05 40.61
N HIS A 4 64.04 -20.44 41.64
CA HIS A 4 64.32 -21.09 42.93
C HIS A 4 63.07 -21.41 43.79
N TRP A 5 61.90 -20.89 43.48
CA TRP A 5 60.68 -21.16 44.25
C TRP A 5 59.91 -22.41 43.81
N LEU A 6 60.12 -22.89 42.53
CA LEU A 6 59.47 -24.13 42.03
C LEU A 6 60.04 -25.40 42.67
N LYS A 7 61.30 -25.41 43.14
CA LYS A 7 61.88 -26.58 43.86
C LYS A 7 61.36 -26.80 45.27
N ARG A 8 60.65 -25.84 45.88
CA ARG A 8 60.01 -26.02 47.22
C ARG A 8 58.66 -26.72 47.17
N PHE A 9 58.09 -26.97 46.01
CA PHE A 9 56.79 -27.69 45.90
C PHE A 9 56.93 -29.19 45.75
N GLU A 10 58.10 -29.70 45.36
CA GLU A 10 58.34 -31.13 45.15
C GLU A 10 58.60 -31.91 46.45
N GLN A 11 58.85 -31.23 47.57
CA GLN A 11 59.15 -31.93 48.85
C GLN A 11 58.02 -31.89 49.89
N ARG A 12 56.78 -31.58 49.45
CA ARG A 12 55.65 -31.80 50.39
C ARG A 12 55.29 -33.30 50.41
N PRO A 13 55.27 -33.96 51.57
CA PRO A 13 54.81 -35.37 51.65
C PRO A 13 53.38 -35.42 51.08
N PRO A 14 53.00 -36.50 50.37
CA PRO A 14 51.65 -36.67 49.83
C PRO A 14 50.65 -36.41 50.96
N PHE A 15 49.73 -35.46 50.73
CA PHE A 15 48.76 -34.99 51.70
C PHE A 15 47.81 -36.13 52.05
N THR A 16 48.27 -37.03 52.98
CA THR A 16 47.50 -38.15 53.47
C THR A 16 46.41 -37.66 54.42
N TRP A 17 45.24 -37.57 53.89
CA TRP A 17 44.06 -37.23 54.70
C TRP A 17 43.83 -38.37 55.71
N THR A 18 44.01 -38.10 56.99
CA THR A 18 43.62 -39.08 58.07
C THR A 18 42.10 -39.30 57.95
N ARG A 19 41.64 -40.55 58.22
CA ARG A 19 40.22 -40.98 58.11
C ARG A 19 39.26 -39.97 58.80
N LYS A 20 39.68 -39.38 59.93
CA LYS A 20 38.95 -38.37 60.70
C LYS A 20 38.84 -37.00 59.94
N ARG A 21 39.88 -36.58 59.21
CA ARG A 21 39.83 -35.39 58.40
C ARG A 21 38.94 -35.57 57.17
N LYS A 22 39.02 -36.75 56.53
CA LYS A 22 38.13 -37.10 55.42
C LYS A 22 36.66 -37.04 55.84
N LEU A 23 36.36 -37.63 57.03
CA LEU A 23 34.99 -37.60 57.55
C LEU A 23 34.52 -36.23 57.93
N ARG A 24 35.35 -35.38 58.53
CA ARG A 24 34.98 -33.95 58.81
C ARG A 24 34.72 -33.14 57.54
N TRP A 25 35.55 -33.28 56.53
CA TRP A 25 35.33 -32.63 55.27
C TRP A 25 34.09 -33.19 54.59
N LEU A 26 33.82 -34.46 54.63
CA LEU A 26 32.59 -35.03 54.06
C LEU A 26 31.36 -34.50 54.80
N ILE A 27 31.38 -34.37 56.10
CA ILE A 27 30.31 -33.80 56.93
C ILE A 27 30.14 -32.30 56.56
N ILE A 28 31.22 -31.53 56.43
CA ILE A 28 31.16 -30.11 56.07
C ILE A 28 30.59 -29.95 54.65
N ILE A 29 31.02 -30.76 53.69
CA ILE A 29 30.51 -30.73 52.32
C ILE A 29 29.05 -31.15 52.31
N THR A 30 28.63 -32.17 53.04
CA THR A 30 27.23 -32.61 53.13
C THR A 30 26.35 -31.56 53.77
N LEU A 31 26.82 -30.93 54.86
CA LEU A 31 26.12 -29.81 55.50
C LEU A 31 26.03 -28.57 54.58
N ALA A 32 27.08 -28.25 53.85
CA ALA A 32 27.09 -27.17 52.89
C ALA A 32 26.13 -27.45 51.70
N LEU A 33 26.12 -28.68 51.18
CA LEU A 33 25.20 -29.14 50.16
C LEU A 33 23.74 -29.14 50.64
N ALA A 34 23.48 -29.49 51.91
CA ALA A 34 22.13 -29.45 52.48
C ALA A 34 21.68 -28.03 52.84
N ALA A 35 22.60 -27.16 53.28
CA ALA A 35 22.29 -25.76 53.60
C ALA A 35 22.10 -24.91 52.35
N TYR A 36 22.75 -25.24 51.25
CA TYR A 36 22.73 -24.46 50.02
C TYR A 36 21.30 -24.23 49.45
N PRO A 37 20.44 -25.25 49.26
CA PRO A 37 19.07 -25.03 48.78
C PRO A 37 18.23 -24.20 49.76
N VAL A 38 18.45 -24.34 51.07
CA VAL A 38 17.76 -23.58 52.10
C VAL A 38 18.18 -22.10 52.04
N LEU A 39 19.46 -21.80 51.90
CA LEU A 39 19.98 -20.44 51.80
C LEU A 39 19.49 -19.74 50.51
N VAL A 40 19.49 -20.44 49.39
CA VAL A 40 19.00 -19.90 48.13
C VAL A 40 17.49 -19.69 48.19
N THR A 41 16.72 -20.61 48.75
CA THR A 41 15.28 -20.42 48.95
C THR A 41 14.99 -19.24 49.85
N LEU A 42 15.76 -19.07 50.91
CA LEU A 42 15.65 -17.94 51.83
C LEU A 42 16.01 -16.59 51.12
N ALA A 43 17.07 -16.58 50.32
CA ALA A 43 17.44 -15.42 49.52
C ALA A 43 16.35 -15.02 48.50
N LEU A 44 15.70 -16.00 47.85
CA LEU A 44 14.56 -15.79 46.98
C LEU A 44 13.33 -15.26 47.74
N TRP A 45 13.05 -15.81 48.91
CA TRP A 45 11.93 -15.45 49.78
C TRP A 45 12.09 -14.05 50.38
N THR A 46 13.32 -13.64 50.71
CA THR A 46 13.59 -12.28 51.23
C THR A 46 13.57 -11.19 50.19
N GLY A 47 13.32 -11.53 48.92
CA GLY A 47 13.33 -10.57 47.81
C GLY A 47 14.73 -10.06 47.45
N LEU A 48 15.79 -10.71 47.97
CA LEU A 48 17.16 -10.26 47.71
C LEU A 48 17.49 -10.37 46.22
N VAL A 49 17.01 -11.42 45.55
CA VAL A 49 17.16 -11.58 44.08
C VAL A 49 16.40 -10.51 43.35
N GLU A 50 15.18 -10.17 43.76
CA GLU A 50 14.38 -9.10 43.20
C GLU A 50 15.09 -7.75 43.35
N SER A 51 15.67 -7.48 44.51
CA SER A 51 16.40 -6.22 44.79
C SER A 51 17.68 -6.08 43.96
N VAL A 52 18.37 -7.17 43.66
CA VAL A 52 19.57 -7.19 42.80
C VAL A 52 19.22 -7.02 41.33
N LEU A 53 18.11 -7.63 40.89
CA LEU A 53 17.63 -7.52 39.51
C LEU A 53 16.85 -6.23 39.23
N LYS A 54 16.42 -5.53 40.29
CA LYS A 54 15.68 -4.27 40.16
C LYS A 54 16.60 -3.15 39.67
N SER A 55 16.31 -2.65 38.49
CA SER A 55 16.88 -1.41 37.97
C SER A 55 15.79 -0.37 37.79
N GLU A 56 16.13 0.86 37.38
CA GLU A 56 15.14 1.89 37.06
C GLU A 56 14.20 1.46 35.93
N ASP A 57 14.70 0.65 35.00
CA ASP A 57 13.99 0.22 33.80
C ASP A 57 13.48 -1.22 33.84
N LEU A 58 13.90 -2.02 34.84
CA LEU A 58 13.51 -3.42 34.97
C LEU A 58 13.06 -3.72 36.40
N ARG A 59 11.86 -4.29 36.52
CA ARG A 59 11.30 -4.76 37.79
C ARG A 59 10.89 -6.22 37.65
N VAL A 60 11.36 -7.06 38.54
CA VAL A 60 11.01 -8.48 38.61
C VAL A 60 10.26 -8.72 39.92
N GLU A 61 9.11 -9.37 39.82
CA GLU A 61 8.28 -9.77 40.97
C GLU A 61 8.15 -11.30 40.97
N ILE A 62 8.54 -11.94 42.06
CA ILE A 62 8.55 -13.41 42.19
C ILE A 62 7.66 -13.80 43.35
N GLN A 63 6.75 -14.75 43.14
CA GLN A 63 5.89 -15.26 44.18
C GLN A 63 6.20 -16.77 44.43
N ASN A 64 6.26 -17.13 45.71
CA ASN A 64 6.46 -18.52 46.16
C ASN A 64 7.66 -19.20 45.47
N PRO A 65 8.87 -18.64 45.54
CA PRO A 65 10.04 -19.27 44.98
C PRO A 65 10.41 -20.54 45.81
N ALA A 66 10.77 -21.59 45.09
CA ALA A 66 11.29 -22.81 45.69
C ALA A 66 12.56 -23.26 44.95
N TYR A 67 13.62 -23.49 45.68
CA TYR A 67 14.85 -24.02 45.13
C TYR A 67 14.92 -25.54 45.32
N SER A 68 15.22 -26.25 44.23
CA SER A 68 15.36 -27.73 44.28
C SER A 68 16.63 -28.15 44.99
N ILE A 69 16.64 -29.36 45.58
CA ILE A 69 17.81 -30.01 46.14
C ILE A 69 18.94 -30.15 45.10
N TRP A 70 18.60 -30.27 43.82
CA TRP A 70 19.57 -30.29 42.72
C TRP A 70 20.12 -28.89 42.44
N PRO A 71 21.44 -28.71 42.49
CA PRO A 71 22.07 -27.43 42.23
C PRO A 71 21.67 -26.85 40.86
N GLY A 72 21.27 -25.58 40.85
CA GLY A 72 20.94 -24.85 39.64
C GLY A 72 19.49 -24.96 39.16
N ARG A 73 18.59 -25.64 39.87
CA ARG A 73 17.16 -25.69 39.52
C ARG A 73 16.33 -24.84 40.47
N VAL A 74 15.61 -23.87 39.89
CA VAL A 74 14.68 -22.96 40.59
C VAL A 74 13.27 -23.19 40.06
N HIS A 75 12.30 -23.24 40.95
CA HIS A 75 10.88 -23.26 40.63
C HIS A 75 10.21 -22.05 41.27
N MET A 76 9.42 -21.31 40.50
CA MET A 76 8.70 -20.11 40.92
C MET A 76 7.24 -20.24 40.49
N LYS A 77 6.30 -20.07 41.42
CA LYS A 77 4.88 -20.28 41.13
C LYS A 77 4.33 -19.20 40.18
N ASN A 78 4.65 -17.95 40.47
CA ASN A 78 4.27 -16.82 39.59
C ASN A 78 5.49 -15.89 39.42
N VAL A 79 5.73 -15.47 38.20
CA VAL A 79 6.76 -14.49 37.89
C VAL A 79 6.15 -13.41 37.03
N ARG A 80 6.44 -12.16 37.38
CA ARG A 80 6.06 -10.97 36.60
C ARG A 80 7.28 -10.11 36.38
N ILE A 81 7.58 -9.83 35.12
CA ILE A 81 8.70 -9.00 34.69
C ILE A 81 8.10 -7.78 33.99
N LEU A 82 8.48 -6.59 34.47
CA LEU A 82 8.09 -5.31 33.89
C LEU A 82 9.33 -4.61 33.38
N ALA A 83 9.30 -4.15 32.15
CA ALA A 83 10.36 -3.30 31.58
C ALA A 83 9.77 -1.97 31.12
N ASN A 84 10.49 -0.88 31.47
CA ASN A 84 10.08 0.50 31.20
C ASN A 84 11.19 1.27 30.47
N GLY A 85 11.44 0.89 29.22
CA GLY A 85 12.34 1.59 28.32
C GLY A 85 11.57 2.31 27.20
N SER A 86 12.23 2.60 26.09
CA SER A 86 11.57 3.04 24.84
C SER A 86 10.51 2.06 24.36
N THR A 87 10.73 0.77 24.64
CA THR A 87 9.75 -0.30 24.55
C THR A 87 9.39 -0.72 25.97
N GLN A 88 8.10 -0.73 26.25
CA GLN A 88 7.54 -1.16 27.52
C GLN A 88 6.94 -2.56 27.34
N PHE A 89 7.18 -3.47 28.29
CA PHE A 89 6.54 -4.77 28.28
C PHE A 89 6.24 -5.33 29.66
N ILE A 90 5.28 -6.21 29.72
CA ILE A 90 4.97 -7.07 30.86
C ILE A 90 5.01 -8.52 30.39
N LEU A 91 5.81 -9.34 31.05
CA LEU A 91 5.81 -10.80 30.90
C LEU A 91 5.31 -11.40 32.22
N GLN A 92 4.26 -12.20 32.16
CA GLN A 92 3.75 -12.95 33.31
C GLN A 92 3.71 -14.43 32.97
N GLY A 93 4.08 -15.27 33.91
CA GLY A 93 4.06 -16.73 33.73
C GLY A 93 3.81 -17.46 35.04
N GLN A 94 3.24 -18.66 34.93
CA GLN A 94 3.00 -19.55 36.03
C GLN A 94 3.94 -20.75 35.95
N ASP A 95 4.24 -21.32 37.12
CA ASP A 95 5.05 -22.56 37.27
C ASP A 95 6.38 -22.51 36.50
N LEU A 96 7.09 -21.38 36.63
CA LEU A 96 8.37 -21.16 35.97
C LEU A 96 9.44 -22.11 36.56
N VAL A 97 10.02 -22.93 35.72
CA VAL A 97 11.13 -23.81 36.03
C VAL A 97 12.37 -23.39 35.25
N ILE A 98 13.43 -23.04 35.95
CA ILE A 98 14.72 -22.68 35.37
C ILE A 98 15.79 -23.64 35.82
N ASN A 99 16.53 -24.23 34.88
CA ASN A 99 17.73 -25.02 35.16
C ASN A 99 18.96 -24.27 34.67
N VAL A 100 19.87 -23.91 35.57
CA VAL A 100 21.07 -23.11 35.27
C VAL A 100 22.34 -23.94 35.52
N ARG A 101 23.31 -23.86 34.64
CA ARG A 101 24.67 -24.40 34.85
C ARG A 101 25.47 -23.42 35.68
N LEU A 102 25.53 -23.63 36.99
CA LEU A 102 26.16 -22.72 37.94
C LEU A 102 27.65 -22.45 37.67
N LEU A 103 28.40 -23.41 37.13
CA LEU A 103 29.83 -23.27 36.84
C LEU A 103 30.10 -22.25 35.72
N GLU A 104 29.15 -22.02 34.83
CA GLU A 104 29.28 -21.02 33.74
C GLU A 104 29.16 -19.59 34.26
N LEU A 105 28.57 -19.38 35.45
CA LEU A 105 28.51 -18.04 36.06
C LEU A 105 29.91 -17.49 36.39
N ILE A 106 30.88 -18.34 36.66
CA ILE A 106 32.29 -17.96 36.87
C ILE A 106 32.86 -17.31 35.60
N LYS A 107 32.37 -17.71 34.43
CA LYS A 107 32.76 -17.18 33.12
C LYS A 107 31.87 -16.01 32.67
N ARG A 108 31.11 -15.42 33.58
CA ARG A 108 30.09 -14.39 33.29
C ARG A 108 29.06 -14.83 32.24
N ARG A 109 28.71 -16.10 32.21
CA ARG A 109 27.71 -16.68 31.35
C ARG A 109 26.55 -17.27 32.15
N VAL A 110 25.34 -16.72 31.94
CA VAL A 110 24.12 -17.33 32.45
C VAL A 110 23.66 -18.39 31.45
N HIS A 111 23.99 -19.66 31.75
CA HIS A 111 23.63 -20.75 30.85
C HIS A 111 22.43 -21.52 31.42
N VAL A 112 21.27 -21.28 30.80
CA VAL A 112 20.00 -21.93 31.13
C VAL A 112 19.82 -23.12 30.19
N THR A 113 19.80 -24.32 30.76
CA THR A 113 19.63 -25.57 30.00
C THR A 113 18.16 -25.88 29.74
N LYS A 114 17.26 -25.42 30.62
CA LYS A 114 15.81 -25.52 30.46
C LYS A 114 15.14 -24.31 31.10
N LEU A 115 14.24 -23.68 30.35
CA LEU A 115 13.30 -22.65 30.79
C LEU A 115 11.91 -23.12 30.41
N ALA A 116 11.10 -23.51 31.38
CA ALA A 116 9.71 -23.90 31.15
C ALA A 116 8.76 -23.02 31.94
N ALA A 117 7.64 -22.62 31.34
CA ALA A 117 6.60 -21.83 31.97
C ALA A 117 5.24 -22.16 31.39
N HIS A 118 4.18 -21.98 32.19
CA HIS A 118 2.79 -22.19 31.77
C HIS A 118 2.00 -20.88 31.86
N ASP A 119 0.88 -20.83 31.10
CA ASP A 119 -0.04 -19.69 31.07
C ASP A 119 0.65 -18.33 30.87
N VAL A 120 1.67 -18.32 30.01
CA VAL A 120 2.46 -17.10 29.77
C VAL A 120 1.63 -16.09 29.02
N THR A 121 1.59 -14.87 29.56
CA THR A 121 1.07 -13.67 28.90
C THR A 121 2.22 -12.70 28.64
N TYR A 122 2.31 -12.24 27.40
CA TYR A 122 3.27 -11.22 27.00
C TYR A 122 2.54 -10.03 26.40
N GLN A 123 2.80 -8.84 26.95
CA GLN A 123 2.19 -7.59 26.52
C GLN A 123 3.30 -6.57 26.29
N MET A 124 3.32 -5.95 25.10
CA MET A 124 4.37 -5.01 24.72
C MET A 124 3.78 -3.81 23.96
N ARG A 125 4.34 -2.63 24.24
CA ARG A 125 4.07 -1.40 23.48
C ARG A 125 5.31 -0.53 23.38
N VAL A 126 5.30 0.41 22.43
CA VAL A 126 6.32 1.46 22.32
C VAL A 126 5.83 2.77 22.91
N GLN A 127 6.75 3.61 23.39
CA GLN A 127 6.45 4.99 23.74
C GLN A 127 6.44 5.84 22.47
N VAL A 128 5.41 6.66 22.29
CA VAL A 128 5.18 7.45 21.08
C VAL A 128 5.10 8.93 21.43
N LYS A 129 5.95 9.76 20.79
CA LYS A 129 6.00 11.22 21.01
C LYS A 129 4.81 11.95 20.40
N ASP A 130 4.50 11.64 19.17
CA ASP A 130 3.40 12.24 18.41
C ASP A 130 2.35 11.19 18.08
N THR A 131 1.16 11.38 18.57
CA THR A 131 0.04 10.45 18.36
C THR A 131 -0.93 10.94 17.27
N LYS A 132 -0.71 12.13 16.71
CA LYS A 132 -1.67 12.83 15.85
C LYS A 132 -2.20 11.99 14.66
N ASN A 133 -1.32 11.17 14.05
CA ASN A 133 -1.69 10.33 12.89
C ASN A 133 -1.83 8.85 13.22
N ILE A 134 -1.69 8.45 14.48
CA ILE A 134 -1.72 7.06 14.93
C ILE A 134 -2.56 6.87 16.21
N GLU A 135 -3.47 7.79 16.48
CA GLU A 135 -4.24 7.81 17.73
C GLU A 135 -5.03 6.51 17.94
N ARG A 136 -5.68 5.98 16.90
CA ARG A 136 -6.43 4.71 16.94
C ARG A 136 -5.50 3.54 17.28
N ARG A 137 -4.30 3.49 16.70
CA ARG A 137 -3.30 2.45 16.99
C ARG A 137 -2.83 2.52 18.43
N VAL A 138 -2.50 3.71 18.93
CA VAL A 138 -2.04 3.91 20.31
C VAL A 138 -3.14 3.57 21.32
N LYS A 139 -4.40 3.87 21.03
CA LYS A 139 -5.55 3.45 21.86
C LYS A 139 -5.73 1.94 21.93
N ALA A 140 -5.26 1.22 20.91
CA ALA A 140 -5.30 -0.24 20.85
C ALA A 140 -4.12 -0.92 21.56
N TYR A 141 -3.14 -0.18 22.09
CA TYR A 141 -2.02 -0.73 22.84
C TYR A 141 -2.44 -1.35 24.18
N PRO A 142 -1.69 -2.35 24.70
CA PRO A 142 -2.01 -2.96 25.98
C PRO A 142 -1.93 -1.94 27.12
N PRO A 143 -2.91 -1.97 28.06
CA PRO A 143 -2.83 -1.22 29.30
C PRO A 143 -1.84 -1.90 30.25
N LEU A 144 -0.57 -1.50 30.23
CA LEU A 144 0.46 -2.11 31.06
C LEU A 144 0.37 -1.57 32.50
N GLU A 145 -0.22 -2.35 33.40
CA GLU A 145 -0.37 -1.99 34.81
C GLU A 145 0.98 -1.81 35.50
N GLY A 146 1.18 -0.67 36.16
CA GLY A 146 2.42 -0.32 36.86
C GLY A 146 3.46 0.36 35.96
N LEU A 147 3.16 0.61 34.69
CA LEU A 147 4.00 1.38 33.77
C LEU A 147 3.30 2.68 33.32
N PRO A 148 4.08 3.77 33.02
CA PRO A 148 3.53 5.01 32.50
C PRO A 148 2.80 4.81 31.19
N GLY A 149 1.85 5.68 30.82
CA GLY A 149 1.13 5.60 29.55
C GLY A 149 2.05 5.65 28.32
N ALA A 150 1.57 5.13 27.19
CA ALA A 150 2.37 5.08 25.93
C ALA A 150 2.79 6.47 25.42
N ASN A 151 2.07 7.51 25.77
CA ASN A 151 2.34 8.91 25.40
C ASN A 151 3.21 9.67 26.43
N VAL A 152 3.58 9.03 27.53
CA VAL A 152 4.45 9.62 28.56
C VAL A 152 5.89 9.21 28.26
N ILE A 153 6.61 10.13 27.60
CA ILE A 153 8.01 9.90 27.29
C ILE A 153 8.83 10.16 28.53
N ARG A 154 9.61 9.19 28.89
CA ARG A 154 10.68 9.39 29.84
C ARG A 154 11.85 10.06 29.11
N GLU A 155 12.24 11.24 29.54
CA GLU A 155 13.52 11.79 29.09
C GLU A 155 14.62 10.78 29.45
N PRO A 156 15.52 10.45 28.52
CA PRO A 156 16.62 9.56 28.84
C PRO A 156 17.35 10.20 30.03
N THR A 157 17.31 9.51 31.16
CA THR A 157 18.05 9.95 32.36
C THR A 157 19.49 10.14 31.93
N ALA A 158 19.99 11.39 32.10
CA ALA A 158 21.29 11.80 31.62
C ALA A 158 22.33 10.70 31.88
N LYS A 159 23.01 10.31 30.82
CA LYS A 159 24.21 9.49 30.79
C LYS A 159 24.24 8.44 31.92
N ALA A 160 23.80 7.24 31.59
CA ALA A 160 24.41 6.08 32.22
C ALA A 160 25.92 6.32 32.09
N THR A 161 26.56 6.73 33.20
CA THR A 161 28.01 6.70 33.33
C THR A 161 28.42 5.39 32.66
N GLU A 162 29.39 5.42 31.74
CA GLU A 162 30.04 4.24 31.18
C GLU A 162 30.52 3.36 32.35
N LYS A 163 29.59 2.66 33.01
CA LYS A 163 29.92 1.50 33.80
C LYS A 163 30.47 0.52 32.81
N GLU A 164 31.73 0.15 32.96
CA GLU A 164 32.34 -0.98 32.24
C GLU A 164 31.27 -2.03 32.01
N ASP A 165 30.86 -2.19 30.74
CA ASP A 165 29.85 -3.15 30.32
C ASP A 165 30.23 -4.48 30.91
N GLN A 166 29.46 -4.97 31.89
CA GLN A 166 29.68 -6.29 32.43
C GLN A 166 29.35 -7.25 31.30
N ASP A 167 30.40 -7.86 30.72
CA ASP A 167 30.33 -8.78 29.56
C ASP A 167 29.57 -10.06 29.86
N TRP A 168 28.32 -9.92 30.31
CA TRP A 168 27.46 -11.07 30.59
C TRP A 168 26.80 -11.60 29.31
N THR A 169 26.90 -12.88 29.09
CA THR A 169 26.16 -13.57 28.01
C THR A 169 25.08 -14.45 28.62
N VAL A 170 23.88 -14.35 28.11
CA VAL A 170 22.75 -15.23 28.45
C VAL A 170 22.57 -16.23 27.32
N LYS A 171 22.65 -17.52 27.63
CA LYS A 171 22.38 -18.64 26.73
C LYS A 171 21.20 -19.46 27.26
N VAL A 172 20.15 -19.63 26.49
CA VAL A 172 19.03 -20.54 26.78
C VAL A 172 19.02 -21.64 25.72
N GLU A 173 19.22 -22.89 26.11
CA GLU A 173 19.26 -24.05 25.19
C GLU A 173 17.88 -24.67 24.99
N GLY A 174 17.08 -24.75 26.02
CA GLY A 174 15.76 -25.39 25.98
C GLY A 174 14.67 -24.46 26.49
N LEU A 175 13.96 -23.88 25.58
CA LEU A 175 12.76 -23.07 25.84
C LEU A 175 11.53 -23.97 25.68
N ASP A 176 10.62 -23.94 26.66
CA ASP A 176 9.37 -24.71 26.66
C ASP A 176 8.29 -23.89 27.39
N ILE A 177 7.67 -23.02 26.64
CA ILE A 177 6.74 -22.01 27.16
C ILE A 177 5.35 -22.26 26.59
N ALA A 178 4.37 -22.55 27.47
CA ALA A 178 2.96 -22.56 27.09
C ALA A 178 2.40 -21.13 27.14
N VAL A 179 2.00 -20.64 25.99
CA VAL A 179 1.49 -19.26 25.80
C VAL A 179 -0.02 -19.26 25.91
N LYS A 180 -0.57 -18.26 26.59
CA LYS A 180 -2.00 -17.98 26.73
C LYS A 180 -2.41 -16.71 26.00
N GLU A 181 -1.54 -15.69 25.98
CA GLU A 181 -1.79 -14.41 25.38
C GLU A 181 -0.49 -13.78 24.87
N LEU A 182 -0.54 -13.24 23.65
CA LEU A 182 0.50 -12.39 23.08
C LEU A 182 -0.13 -11.08 22.64
N TRP A 183 0.29 -9.97 23.22
CA TRP A 183 -0.20 -8.65 22.83
C TRP A 183 0.98 -7.74 22.42
N PHE A 184 1.22 -7.68 21.12
CA PHE A 184 2.25 -6.86 20.51
C PHE A 184 1.64 -5.61 19.90
N PHE A 185 1.96 -4.45 20.45
CA PHE A 185 1.42 -3.17 20.01
C PHE A 185 -0.11 -3.20 19.97
N GLU A 186 -0.72 -2.95 18.81
CA GLU A 186 -2.15 -3.01 18.59
C GLU A 186 -2.75 -4.42 18.39
N TYR A 187 -1.91 -5.45 18.21
CA TYR A 187 -2.35 -6.82 17.90
C TYR A 187 -2.29 -7.75 19.11
N ARG A 188 -3.41 -8.34 19.43
CA ARG A 188 -3.60 -9.25 20.55
C ARG A 188 -4.04 -10.63 20.09
N TYR A 189 -3.20 -11.62 20.27
CA TYR A 189 -3.56 -13.03 20.11
C TYR A 189 -4.04 -13.59 21.44
N LEU A 190 -5.21 -14.20 21.43
CA LEU A 190 -5.83 -14.92 22.55
C LEU A 190 -6.02 -16.38 22.14
N GLY A 191 -5.21 -17.25 22.64
CA GLY A 191 -5.28 -18.67 22.30
C GLY A 191 -4.19 -19.48 22.98
N LYS A 192 -4.28 -20.79 22.88
CA LYS A 192 -3.24 -21.68 23.36
C LYS A 192 -2.12 -21.73 22.33
N GLY A 193 -0.89 -21.63 22.79
CA GLY A 193 0.29 -21.80 21.95
C GLY A 193 1.48 -22.30 22.76
N SER A 194 2.54 -22.64 22.08
CA SER A 194 3.80 -23.02 22.72
C SER A 194 4.98 -22.40 22.00
N LEU A 195 5.99 -22.01 22.74
CA LEU A 195 7.26 -21.51 22.22
C LEU A 195 8.39 -22.46 22.63
N HIS A 196 9.09 -22.98 21.64
CA HIS A 196 10.23 -23.87 21.80
C HIS A 196 11.45 -23.30 21.09
N GLY A 197 12.66 -23.72 21.51
CA GLY A 197 13.90 -23.33 20.86
C GLY A 197 14.98 -22.91 21.82
N GLY A 198 15.92 -22.11 21.34
CA GLY A 198 17.02 -21.57 22.12
C GLY A 198 17.44 -20.19 21.62
N PHE A 199 18.14 -19.48 22.48
CA PHE A 199 18.76 -18.20 22.08
C PHE A 199 20.02 -17.92 22.89
N MET A 200 20.87 -17.08 22.35
CA MET A 200 22.03 -16.52 23.03
C MET A 200 22.11 -15.01 22.77
N VAL A 201 22.23 -14.24 23.84
CA VAL A 201 22.33 -12.77 23.78
C VAL A 201 23.44 -12.31 24.72
N GLY A 202 24.26 -11.40 24.23
CA GLY A 202 25.34 -10.75 24.97
C GLY A 202 25.79 -9.49 24.24
N PRO A 203 26.75 -8.72 24.80
CA PRO A 203 27.20 -7.47 24.20
C PRO A 203 27.70 -7.57 22.76
N ASP A 204 28.35 -8.69 22.43
CA ASP A 204 28.96 -8.95 21.13
C ASP A 204 28.41 -10.22 20.45
N VAL A 205 27.27 -10.71 20.94
CA VAL A 205 26.67 -11.93 20.39
C VAL A 205 25.16 -11.91 20.48
N MET A 206 24.52 -12.22 19.36
CA MET A 206 23.10 -12.55 19.26
C MET A 206 22.96 -13.80 18.40
N GLN A 207 22.13 -14.72 18.83
CA GLN A 207 21.80 -15.95 18.09
C GLN A 207 20.40 -16.41 18.48
N VAL A 208 19.63 -16.91 17.52
CA VAL A 208 18.37 -17.62 17.78
C VAL A 208 18.49 -19.00 17.13
N GLU A 209 18.37 -20.04 17.96
CA GLU A 209 18.47 -21.43 17.51
C GLU A 209 17.06 -22.02 17.41
N THR A 210 16.55 -22.12 16.20
CA THR A 210 15.28 -22.78 15.86
C THR A 210 14.16 -22.44 16.84
N ALA A 211 13.89 -21.14 17.01
CA ALA A 211 12.72 -20.72 17.77
C ALA A 211 11.45 -21.09 17.00
N VAL A 212 10.60 -21.90 17.61
CA VAL A 212 9.33 -22.34 17.02
C VAL A 212 8.19 -21.92 17.94
N GLN A 213 7.31 -21.10 17.41
CA GLN A 213 6.06 -20.70 18.03
C GLN A 213 4.92 -21.47 17.37
N ASP A 214 4.33 -22.41 18.08
CA ASP A 214 3.09 -23.03 17.68
C ASP A 214 1.92 -22.20 18.20
N LEU A 215 0.98 -21.88 17.32
CA LEU A 215 -0.27 -21.23 17.64
C LEU A 215 -1.40 -22.26 17.47
N GLY A 216 -2.12 -22.55 18.54
CA GLY A 216 -3.37 -23.31 18.49
C GLY A 216 -4.52 -22.40 18.04
N PRO A 217 -5.74 -22.97 17.87
CA PRO A 217 -6.89 -22.15 17.52
C PRO A 217 -7.12 -21.02 18.52
N GLY A 218 -7.09 -19.78 18.04
CA GLY A 218 -7.23 -18.58 18.85
C GLY A 218 -7.78 -17.41 18.05
N ASP A 219 -8.04 -16.30 18.76
CA ASP A 219 -8.52 -15.06 18.17
C ASP A 219 -7.38 -14.05 18.06
N LEU A 220 -7.29 -13.39 16.91
CA LEU A 220 -6.48 -12.20 16.73
C LEU A 220 -7.38 -10.97 16.84
N ARG A 221 -7.02 -10.04 17.72
CA ARG A 221 -7.78 -8.80 17.97
C ARG A 221 -6.92 -7.58 17.71
N PHE A 222 -7.59 -6.49 17.38
CA PHE A 222 -7.02 -5.15 17.39
C PHE A 222 -7.41 -4.49 18.73
N GLY A 223 -6.41 -4.27 19.56
CA GLY A 223 -6.63 -3.84 20.94
C GLY A 223 -7.37 -4.87 21.79
N ALA A 224 -8.20 -4.38 22.68
CA ALA A 224 -8.93 -5.23 23.63
C ALA A 224 -10.16 -5.94 23.02
N ASN A 225 -10.85 -5.28 22.08
CA ASN A 225 -12.25 -5.62 21.77
C ASN A 225 -12.52 -5.95 20.30
N GLU A 226 -11.77 -5.40 19.34
CA GLU A 226 -12.06 -5.59 17.92
C GLU A 226 -11.44 -6.91 17.42
N THR A 227 -12.26 -7.89 17.07
CA THR A 227 -11.79 -9.16 16.50
C THR A 227 -11.45 -9.00 15.03
N ILE A 228 -10.18 -9.22 14.68
CA ILE A 228 -9.66 -9.19 13.29
C ILE A 228 -9.84 -10.57 12.66
N ALA A 229 -9.45 -11.62 13.38
CA ALA A 229 -9.49 -12.98 12.88
C ALA A 229 -9.85 -13.97 13.99
N THR A 230 -10.54 -15.05 13.60
CA THR A 230 -10.88 -16.18 14.45
C THR A 230 -10.23 -17.46 13.94
N GLY A 231 -10.03 -18.42 14.84
CA GLY A 231 -9.44 -19.69 14.47
C GLY A 231 -8.00 -19.60 13.97
N LEU A 232 -7.27 -18.52 14.32
CA LEU A 232 -5.86 -18.37 13.95
C LEU A 232 -5.06 -19.52 14.54
N GLN A 233 -4.46 -20.29 13.66
CA GLN A 233 -3.63 -21.45 14.02
C GLN A 233 -2.48 -21.63 13.03
N GLY A 234 -1.41 -22.26 13.50
CA GLY A 234 -0.26 -22.59 12.67
C GLY A 234 1.06 -22.49 13.43
N GLN A 235 2.12 -22.26 12.68
CA GLN A 235 3.47 -22.26 13.21
C GLN A 235 4.30 -21.11 12.64
N ILE A 236 5.08 -20.48 13.50
CA ILE A 236 6.10 -19.51 13.12
C ILE A 236 7.44 -20.07 13.62
N SER A 237 8.41 -20.20 12.74
CA SER A 237 9.77 -20.55 13.12
C SER A 237 10.76 -19.52 12.63
N ALA A 238 11.80 -19.29 13.43
CA ALA A 238 12.86 -18.35 13.08
C ALA A 238 14.22 -18.90 13.54
N ASP A 239 15.22 -18.66 12.71
CA ASP A 239 16.62 -18.94 12.97
C ASP A 239 17.44 -17.69 12.62
N ILE A 240 18.30 -17.27 13.54
CA ILE A 240 19.24 -16.17 13.34
C ILE A 240 20.62 -16.75 13.65
N PRO A 241 21.54 -16.80 12.67
CA PRO A 241 22.89 -17.29 12.91
C PRO A 241 23.60 -16.39 13.92
N ARG A 242 24.65 -16.92 14.53
CA ARG A 242 25.44 -16.12 15.46
C ARG A 242 26.00 -14.87 14.77
N LEU A 243 25.68 -13.71 15.29
CA LEU A 243 26.09 -12.41 14.78
C LEU A 243 26.53 -11.47 15.93
N ASN A 244 27.27 -10.44 15.56
CA ASN A 244 27.59 -9.33 16.47
C ASN A 244 26.52 -8.22 16.30
N PRO A 245 25.68 -7.93 17.31
CA PRO A 245 24.63 -6.93 17.19
C PRO A 245 25.17 -5.51 16.97
N LYS A 246 26.42 -5.21 17.34
CA LYS A 246 27.05 -3.90 17.10
C LYS A 246 27.38 -3.68 15.63
N GLU A 247 27.69 -4.73 14.89
CA GLU A 247 27.99 -4.69 13.45
C GLU A 247 26.71 -4.68 12.60
N HIS A 248 25.58 -5.06 13.17
CA HIS A 248 24.27 -5.17 12.52
C HIS A 248 23.20 -4.36 13.28
N ALA A 249 23.54 -3.15 13.70
CA ALA A 249 22.64 -2.29 14.49
C ALA A 249 21.47 -1.70 13.68
N ASP A 250 21.56 -1.74 12.36
CA ASP A 250 20.55 -1.31 11.41
C ASP A 250 19.68 -2.49 10.91
N ALA A 251 18.85 -2.25 9.91
CA ALA A 251 18.00 -3.27 9.30
C ALA A 251 18.77 -4.42 8.61
N SER A 252 20.10 -4.35 8.53
CA SER A 252 20.93 -5.38 7.86
C SER A 252 20.86 -6.75 8.54
N PHE A 253 20.55 -6.81 9.85
CA PHE A 253 20.34 -8.10 10.53
C PHE A 253 19.19 -8.91 9.89
N MET A 254 18.21 -8.23 9.28
CA MET A 254 17.10 -8.89 8.57
C MET A 254 17.59 -9.75 7.39
N GLU A 255 18.73 -9.41 6.80
CA GLU A 255 19.35 -10.19 5.71
C GLU A 255 19.92 -11.54 6.19
N LEU A 256 19.97 -11.77 7.49
CA LEU A 256 20.47 -13.01 8.08
C LEU A 256 19.36 -13.93 8.61
N VAL A 257 18.13 -13.41 8.68
CA VAL A 257 16.98 -14.14 9.23
C VAL A 257 16.53 -15.23 8.26
N THR A 258 16.48 -16.45 8.74
CA THR A 258 15.75 -17.55 8.09
C THR A 258 14.49 -17.82 8.90
N ALA A 259 13.32 -17.79 8.26
CA ALA A 259 12.06 -17.98 8.96
C ALA A 259 11.04 -18.73 8.11
N ARG A 260 10.11 -19.38 8.76
CA ARG A 260 8.93 -19.95 8.15
C ARG A 260 7.70 -19.53 8.93
N VAL A 261 6.68 -19.09 8.23
CA VAL A 261 5.38 -18.70 8.78
C VAL A 261 4.30 -19.49 8.07
N ASN A 262 3.67 -20.42 8.75
CA ASN A 262 2.53 -21.17 8.24
C ASN A 262 1.32 -20.86 9.13
N LEU A 263 0.38 -20.07 8.63
CA LEU A 263 -0.79 -19.62 9.40
C LEU A 263 -2.06 -19.81 8.58
N ARG A 264 -3.15 -20.10 9.26
CA ARG A 264 -4.50 -20.12 8.72
C ARG A 264 -5.44 -19.42 9.70
N ALA A 265 -6.37 -18.65 9.14
CA ALA A 265 -7.35 -17.92 9.94
C ALA A 265 -8.61 -17.61 9.12
N MET A 266 -9.71 -17.38 9.80
CA MET A 266 -10.87 -16.69 9.24
C MET A 266 -10.77 -15.22 9.65
N ILE A 267 -10.51 -14.35 8.69
CA ILE A 267 -10.55 -12.89 8.89
C ILE A 267 -12.01 -12.50 9.09
N GLU A 268 -12.32 -11.76 10.15
CA GLU A 268 -13.66 -11.25 10.42
C GLU A 268 -13.85 -9.82 9.89
N SER A 269 -12.78 -9.02 9.90
CA SER A 269 -12.80 -7.64 9.43
C SER A 269 -11.42 -7.12 9.07
N MET A 270 -11.36 -6.35 7.97
CA MET A 270 -10.16 -5.60 7.57
C MET A 270 -10.17 -4.14 8.08
N THR A 271 -11.15 -3.77 8.90
CA THR A 271 -11.31 -2.38 9.39
C THR A 271 -10.07 -1.87 10.12
N SER A 272 -9.42 -2.72 10.90
CA SER A 272 -8.17 -2.38 11.60
C SER A 272 -7.01 -2.02 10.65
N VAL A 273 -7.00 -2.56 9.43
CA VAL A 273 -5.99 -2.23 8.41
C VAL A 273 -6.12 -0.77 7.97
N GLY A 274 -7.34 -0.21 8.00
CA GLY A 274 -7.59 1.20 7.69
C GLY A 274 -6.81 2.19 8.57
N CYS A 275 -6.46 1.80 9.82
CA CYS A 275 -5.70 2.69 10.70
C CYS A 275 -4.28 3.04 10.19
N TYR A 276 -3.74 2.26 9.25
CA TYR A 276 -2.45 2.56 8.61
C TYR A 276 -2.55 3.59 7.49
N PHE A 277 -3.76 3.90 7.05
CA PHE A 277 -4.07 4.84 5.96
C PHE A 277 -4.89 6.04 6.44
N GLU A 278 -4.93 6.30 7.74
CA GLU A 278 -5.68 7.45 8.31
C GLU A 278 -5.17 8.81 7.77
N ALA A 279 -3.87 8.91 7.50
CA ALA A 279 -3.27 10.12 6.93
C ALA A 279 -3.78 10.43 5.52
N GLU A 280 -4.14 9.41 4.74
CA GLU A 280 -4.71 9.51 3.40
C GLU A 280 -6.24 9.63 3.40
N ASN A 281 -6.87 9.69 4.57
CA ASN A 281 -8.33 9.66 4.75
C ASN A 281 -8.99 8.46 4.06
N LEU A 282 -8.32 7.32 4.10
CA LEU A 282 -8.79 6.07 3.53
C LEU A 282 -9.37 5.16 4.62
N GLU A 283 -10.63 4.80 4.46
CA GLU A 283 -11.35 3.88 5.34
C GLU A 283 -11.51 2.53 4.66
N ILE A 284 -11.09 1.47 5.34
CA ILE A 284 -11.33 0.09 4.92
C ILE A 284 -12.38 -0.50 5.85
N SER A 285 -13.35 -1.21 5.30
CA SER A 285 -14.39 -1.89 6.06
C SER A 285 -14.78 -3.22 5.44
N LYS A 286 -15.42 -4.08 6.23
CA LYS A 286 -15.71 -5.47 5.88
C LYS A 286 -14.42 -6.29 5.68
N GLY A 287 -14.39 -7.20 4.69
CA GLY A 287 -13.24 -8.06 4.42
C GLY A 287 -13.28 -9.36 5.23
N LYS A 288 -14.47 -9.93 5.46
CA LYS A 288 -14.58 -11.26 6.05
C LYS A 288 -14.16 -12.30 5.04
N GLY A 289 -13.22 -13.19 5.43
CA GLY A 289 -12.71 -14.15 4.48
C GLY A 289 -11.66 -15.11 5.03
N ALA A 290 -11.33 -16.14 4.27
CA ALA A 290 -10.32 -17.12 4.62
C ALA A 290 -8.92 -16.64 4.24
N LEU A 291 -7.98 -16.74 5.18
CA LEU A 291 -6.56 -16.48 4.98
C LEU A 291 -5.75 -17.77 5.15
N ALA A 292 -4.90 -18.05 4.20
CA ALA A 292 -3.85 -19.07 4.30
C ALA A 292 -2.50 -18.45 3.93
N LEU A 293 -1.51 -18.66 4.78
CA LEU A 293 -0.18 -18.08 4.66
C LEU A 293 0.86 -19.18 4.90
N ASP A 294 1.75 -19.41 3.95
CA ASP A 294 2.96 -20.25 4.09
C ASP A 294 4.13 -19.46 3.49
N LEU A 295 4.84 -18.71 4.31
CA LEU A 295 5.98 -17.90 3.90
C LEU A 295 7.27 -18.56 4.36
N TYR A 296 8.24 -18.62 3.49
CA TYR A 296 9.59 -19.05 3.76
C TYR A 296 10.57 -17.95 3.44
N LEU A 297 11.33 -17.54 4.43
CA LEU A 297 12.42 -16.58 4.30
C LEU A 297 13.75 -17.32 4.38
N ASP A 298 14.59 -17.13 3.39
CA ASP A 298 15.97 -17.61 3.39
C ASP A 298 16.91 -16.41 3.39
N ARG A 299 17.57 -16.17 4.51
CA ARG A 299 18.47 -15.03 4.71
C ARG A 299 17.83 -13.70 4.25
N GLY A 300 16.66 -13.42 4.80
CA GLY A 300 15.91 -12.20 4.51
C GLY A 300 15.26 -12.12 3.13
N LYS A 301 15.45 -13.12 2.27
CA LYS A 301 14.80 -13.21 0.95
C LYS A 301 13.59 -14.13 1.01
N LEU A 302 12.53 -13.71 0.37
CA LEU A 302 11.35 -14.56 0.26
C LEU A 302 11.65 -15.73 -0.69
N GLY A 303 11.59 -16.94 -0.15
CA GLY A 303 11.95 -18.16 -0.86
C GLY A 303 10.82 -18.70 -1.75
N SER A 304 11.19 -19.51 -2.73
CA SER A 304 10.36 -20.04 -3.81
C SER A 304 9.18 -20.94 -3.40
N LYS A 305 8.99 -21.20 -2.12
CA LYS A 305 7.86 -22.00 -1.59
C LYS A 305 6.85 -21.14 -0.83
N SER A 306 7.03 -19.83 -0.88
CA SER A 306 6.12 -18.92 -0.17
C SER A 306 4.83 -18.77 -0.94
N HIS A 307 3.73 -18.91 -0.25
CA HIS A 307 2.38 -18.76 -0.77
C HIS A 307 1.51 -17.98 0.22
N LEU A 308 0.66 -17.10 -0.30
CA LEU A 308 -0.40 -16.45 0.45
C LEU A 308 -1.68 -16.54 -0.37
N SER A 309 -2.76 -16.93 0.26
CA SER A 309 -4.10 -16.86 -0.36
C SER A 309 -5.06 -16.19 0.62
N TYR A 310 -5.81 -15.22 0.11
CA TYR A 310 -6.87 -14.55 0.84
C TYR A 310 -8.09 -14.42 -0.05
N GLN A 311 -9.23 -14.85 0.45
CA GLN A 311 -10.50 -14.76 -0.26
C GLN A 311 -11.58 -14.17 0.63
N THR A 312 -12.27 -13.15 0.12
CA THR A 312 -13.38 -12.47 0.80
C THR A 312 -14.55 -12.23 -0.15
N ASP A 313 -15.76 -12.30 0.38
CA ASP A 313 -17.00 -12.02 -0.39
C ASP A 313 -17.26 -10.51 -0.52
N SER A 314 -16.68 -9.69 0.35
CA SER A 314 -16.80 -8.24 0.26
C SER A 314 -15.74 -7.50 1.06
N ILE A 315 -15.09 -6.55 0.43
CA ILE A 315 -14.24 -5.53 1.06
C ILE A 315 -14.65 -4.17 0.52
N ASN A 316 -14.75 -3.17 1.39
CA ASN A 316 -15.06 -1.80 0.99
C ASN A 316 -13.90 -0.88 1.34
N LEU A 317 -13.52 -0.06 0.37
CA LEU A 317 -12.56 1.01 0.48
C LEU A 317 -13.27 2.33 0.22
N LYS A 318 -13.15 3.29 1.12
CA LYS A 318 -13.77 4.61 0.99
C LYS A 318 -12.72 5.70 1.23
N GLY A 319 -12.66 6.65 0.33
CA GLY A 319 -11.84 7.83 0.45
C GLY A 319 -12.65 9.11 0.20
N ILE A 320 -11.96 10.25 0.12
CA ILE A 320 -12.60 11.53 -0.15
C ILE A 320 -13.13 11.53 -1.60
N GLY A 321 -14.45 11.52 -1.75
CA GLY A 321 -15.11 11.58 -3.05
C GLY A 321 -15.10 10.29 -3.86
N PHE A 322 -14.65 9.19 -3.31
CA PHE A 322 -14.74 7.88 -3.96
C PHE A 322 -15.01 6.73 -2.99
N GLY A 323 -15.54 5.64 -3.51
CA GLY A 323 -15.72 4.38 -2.81
C GLY A 323 -15.50 3.21 -3.76
N VAL A 324 -14.92 2.13 -3.27
CA VAL A 324 -14.74 0.87 -3.99
C VAL A 324 -15.27 -0.25 -3.13
N GLY A 325 -16.05 -1.15 -3.69
CA GLY A 325 -16.44 -2.40 -3.04
C GLY A 325 -16.21 -3.57 -3.97
N THR A 326 -15.69 -4.66 -3.44
CA THR A 326 -15.32 -5.82 -4.24
C THR A 326 -15.43 -7.11 -3.43
N ASP A 327 -15.85 -8.20 -4.06
CA ASP A 327 -15.45 -9.53 -3.67
C ASP A 327 -13.99 -9.70 -4.12
N TRP A 328 -13.11 -10.23 -3.29
CA TRP A 328 -11.69 -10.20 -3.61
C TRP A 328 -11.02 -11.53 -3.30
N GLN A 329 -10.28 -12.01 -4.28
CA GLN A 329 -9.34 -13.11 -4.13
C GLN A 329 -7.94 -12.61 -4.43
N LEU A 330 -7.04 -12.78 -3.48
CA LEU A 330 -5.63 -12.45 -3.59
C LEU A 330 -4.81 -13.71 -3.41
N ASP A 331 -3.98 -14.03 -4.39
CA ASP A 331 -3.02 -15.12 -4.34
C ASP A 331 -1.62 -14.57 -4.62
N PHE A 332 -0.67 -14.97 -3.80
CA PHE A 332 0.74 -14.65 -3.96
C PHE A 332 1.53 -15.95 -4.00
N ASP A 333 2.38 -16.09 -5.00
CA ASP A 333 3.33 -17.19 -5.16
C ASP A 333 4.75 -16.63 -5.35
N ALA A 334 5.64 -16.95 -4.45
CA ALA A 334 7.06 -16.79 -4.72
C ALA A 334 7.52 -17.98 -5.56
N ALA A 335 7.86 -17.71 -6.79
CA ALA A 335 8.09 -18.69 -7.84
C ALA A 335 9.00 -19.88 -7.50
N GLY A 336 8.69 -21.03 -8.08
CA GLY A 336 9.30 -22.33 -7.76
C GLY A 336 10.71 -22.58 -8.29
N SER A 337 11.31 -21.67 -9.08
CA SER A 337 12.67 -21.79 -9.63
C SER A 337 13.39 -20.43 -9.59
N SER A 338 14.71 -20.45 -9.65
CA SER A 338 15.53 -19.22 -9.67
C SER A 338 15.29 -18.31 -10.89
N GLU A 339 14.57 -18.80 -11.90
CA GLU A 339 14.24 -18.05 -13.12
C GLU A 339 12.84 -17.43 -13.10
N GLN A 340 11.99 -17.82 -12.15
CA GLN A 340 10.63 -17.29 -12.05
C GLN A 340 10.56 -16.24 -10.96
N LEU A 341 10.03 -15.08 -11.30
CA LEU A 341 9.84 -13.96 -10.37
C LEU A 341 8.60 -14.15 -9.50
N PRO A 342 8.57 -13.60 -8.28
CA PRO A 342 7.38 -13.59 -7.43
C PRO A 342 6.18 -13.00 -8.17
N LEU A 343 5.03 -13.65 -8.05
CA LEU A 343 3.80 -13.32 -8.75
C LEU A 343 2.66 -13.08 -7.76
N VAL A 344 2.08 -11.90 -7.82
CA VAL A 344 0.83 -11.54 -7.13
C VAL A 344 -0.30 -11.61 -8.13
N ARG A 345 -1.36 -12.31 -7.80
CA ARG A 345 -2.62 -12.34 -8.57
C ARG A 345 -3.75 -11.81 -7.72
N SER A 346 -4.55 -10.96 -8.31
CA SER A 346 -5.77 -10.42 -7.71
C SER A 346 -6.92 -10.65 -8.69
N SER A 347 -8.05 -11.06 -8.20
CA SER A 347 -9.25 -11.22 -9.03
C SER A 347 -10.51 -10.92 -8.25
N SER A 348 -11.56 -10.52 -8.97
CA SER A 348 -12.89 -10.32 -8.43
C SER A 348 -13.93 -10.64 -9.51
N LYS A 349 -15.02 -11.23 -9.09
CA LYS A 349 -16.20 -11.47 -9.96
C LYS A 349 -17.06 -10.23 -10.08
N SER A 350 -17.13 -9.43 -9.00
CA SER A 350 -17.99 -8.26 -8.95
C SER A 350 -17.38 -7.17 -8.07
N SER A 351 -17.11 -6.04 -8.67
CA SER A 351 -16.64 -4.84 -8.00
C SER A 351 -17.48 -3.65 -8.41
N TYR A 352 -17.53 -2.64 -7.57
CA TYR A 352 -18.06 -1.34 -7.96
C TYR A 352 -17.09 -0.24 -7.57
N VAL A 353 -17.08 0.83 -8.40
CA VAL A 353 -16.38 2.08 -8.11
C VAL A 353 -17.42 3.19 -8.11
N SER A 354 -17.50 3.93 -7.02
CA SER A 354 -18.40 5.07 -6.86
C SER A 354 -17.59 6.35 -6.73
N LEU A 355 -17.93 7.34 -7.54
CA LEU A 355 -17.43 8.72 -7.42
C LEU A 355 -18.53 9.57 -6.79
N ALA A 356 -18.20 10.34 -5.77
CA ALA A 356 -19.16 11.17 -5.06
C ALA A 356 -18.67 12.61 -4.95
N ARG A 357 -19.58 13.55 -5.22
CA ARG A 357 -19.35 14.98 -5.02
C ARG A 357 -20.60 15.62 -4.47
N LYS A 358 -20.50 16.25 -3.28
CA LYS A 358 -21.65 16.75 -2.54
C LYS A 358 -22.70 15.64 -2.34
N MET A 359 -23.92 15.82 -2.85
CA MET A 359 -25.03 14.85 -2.70
C MET A 359 -25.22 13.97 -3.95
N LYS A 360 -24.32 14.04 -4.93
CA LYS A 360 -24.38 13.24 -6.16
C LYS A 360 -23.34 12.14 -6.14
N ALA A 361 -23.74 10.95 -6.61
CA ALA A 361 -22.85 9.80 -6.72
C ALA A 361 -23.06 9.10 -8.06
N PHE A 362 -21.95 8.82 -8.74
CA PHE A 362 -21.92 8.05 -9.99
C PHE A 362 -21.20 6.73 -9.71
N THR A 363 -21.81 5.62 -10.11
CA THR A 363 -21.28 4.27 -9.85
C THR A 363 -21.12 3.49 -11.15
N ILE A 364 -19.97 2.84 -11.28
CA ILE A 364 -19.71 1.83 -12.30
C ILE A 364 -19.55 0.47 -11.62
N GLN A 365 -19.99 -0.58 -12.31
CA GLN A 365 -19.77 -1.97 -11.92
C GLN A 365 -18.70 -2.56 -12.82
N ILE A 366 -17.83 -3.38 -12.25
CA ILE A 366 -16.75 -4.08 -12.97
C ILE A 366 -16.94 -5.58 -12.68
N HIS A 367 -17.04 -6.38 -13.73
CA HIS A 367 -17.22 -7.82 -13.61
C HIS A 367 -15.98 -8.56 -14.10
N ASP A 368 -15.66 -9.66 -13.42
CA ASP A 368 -14.61 -10.61 -13.79
C ASP A 368 -13.24 -9.95 -14.02
N HIS A 369 -12.89 -8.96 -13.19
CA HIS A 369 -11.58 -8.33 -13.34
C HIS A 369 -10.47 -9.22 -12.78
N HIS A 370 -9.30 -9.10 -13.39
CA HIS A 370 -8.10 -9.84 -13.04
C HIS A 370 -6.86 -8.95 -13.16
N GLU A 371 -6.01 -9.07 -12.16
CA GLU A 371 -4.77 -8.32 -12.03
C GLU A 371 -3.63 -9.29 -11.73
N GLU A 372 -2.48 -9.08 -12.36
CA GLU A 372 -1.25 -9.79 -12.02
C GLU A 372 -0.10 -8.79 -11.91
N ALA A 373 0.80 -9.04 -10.98
CA ALA A 373 2.02 -8.27 -10.82
C ALA A 373 3.20 -9.21 -10.59
N GLN A 374 4.22 -9.12 -11.44
CA GLN A 374 5.52 -9.74 -11.24
C GLN A 374 6.43 -8.76 -10.53
N LEU A 375 6.99 -9.20 -9.43
CA LEU A 375 7.87 -8.40 -8.59
C LEU A 375 9.31 -8.89 -8.75
N ASP A 376 10.27 -8.02 -8.45
CA ASP A 376 11.65 -8.49 -8.25
C ASP A 376 11.75 -9.35 -6.99
N THR A 377 12.89 -9.95 -6.74
CA THR A 377 13.14 -10.71 -5.52
C THR A 377 12.78 -9.87 -4.30
N ILE A 378 11.85 -10.36 -3.48
CA ILE A 378 11.43 -9.68 -2.25
C ILE A 378 12.49 -9.91 -1.19
N GLN A 379 13.09 -8.83 -0.69
CA GLN A 379 14.07 -8.82 0.38
C GLN A 379 13.60 -7.90 1.50
N LEU A 380 13.61 -8.36 2.76
CA LEU A 380 13.07 -7.62 3.90
C LEU A 380 13.74 -6.25 4.14
N SER A 381 15.01 -6.12 3.77
CA SER A 381 15.79 -4.89 3.96
C SER A 381 15.68 -3.87 2.82
N LYS A 382 15.00 -4.21 1.73
CA LYS A 382 14.95 -3.38 0.50
C LYS A 382 13.54 -3.27 -0.05
N SER A 383 13.26 -2.15 -0.71
CA SER A 383 12.05 -2.00 -1.50
C SER A 383 12.08 -2.96 -2.70
N THR A 384 10.94 -3.55 -3.00
CA THR A 384 10.80 -4.47 -4.13
C THR A 384 10.32 -3.68 -5.35
N ASP A 385 11.01 -3.86 -6.48
CA ASP A 385 10.64 -3.23 -7.75
C ASP A 385 9.60 -4.06 -8.51
N LEU A 386 8.68 -3.35 -9.17
CA LEU A 386 7.74 -3.94 -10.10
C LEU A 386 8.46 -4.26 -11.42
N LYS A 387 8.37 -5.51 -11.89
CA LYS A 387 8.92 -5.92 -13.20
C LYS A 387 7.88 -5.85 -14.31
N LYS A 388 6.68 -6.32 -14.02
CA LYS A 388 5.57 -6.32 -14.95
C LYS A 388 4.25 -6.35 -14.19
N ALA A 389 3.23 -5.68 -14.71
CA ALA A 389 1.86 -5.85 -14.24
C ALA A 389 0.89 -5.95 -15.42
N LEU A 390 -0.23 -6.58 -15.19
CA LEU A 390 -1.34 -6.58 -16.12
C LEU A 390 -2.65 -6.32 -15.38
N LEU A 391 -3.60 -5.68 -16.07
CA LEU A 391 -4.94 -5.43 -15.60
C LEU A 391 -5.91 -5.80 -16.73
N ARG A 392 -6.89 -6.61 -16.41
CA ARG A 392 -7.95 -7.04 -17.32
C ARG A 392 -9.30 -6.76 -16.69
N MET A 393 -10.07 -5.88 -17.31
CA MET A 393 -11.44 -5.55 -16.94
C MET A 393 -12.34 -5.83 -18.15
N PRO A 394 -12.79 -7.07 -18.32
CA PRO A 394 -13.52 -7.48 -19.52
C PRO A 394 -14.88 -6.81 -19.63
N GLN A 395 -15.49 -6.44 -18.50
CA GLN A 395 -16.79 -5.82 -18.48
C GLN A 395 -16.89 -4.74 -17.42
N ILE A 396 -17.04 -3.50 -17.86
CA ILE A 396 -17.28 -2.30 -17.04
C ILE A 396 -18.66 -1.78 -17.44
N VAL A 397 -19.59 -1.68 -16.51
CA VAL A 397 -20.98 -1.33 -16.79
C VAL A 397 -21.43 -0.16 -15.92
N SER A 398 -22.16 0.78 -16.52
CA SER A 398 -22.98 1.74 -15.81
C SER A 398 -24.36 1.77 -16.43
N VAL A 399 -25.36 1.52 -15.64
CA VAL A 399 -26.77 1.54 -16.08
C VAL A 399 -27.35 2.95 -16.14
N ASP A 400 -26.66 3.93 -15.58
CA ASP A 400 -27.14 5.31 -15.54
C ASP A 400 -25.98 6.33 -15.49
N LEU A 401 -25.87 7.16 -16.50
CA LEU A 401 -24.83 8.18 -16.61
C LEU A 401 -25.25 9.56 -16.07
N ARG A 402 -26.47 9.74 -15.53
CA ARG A 402 -27.04 11.05 -15.17
C ARG A 402 -26.18 11.84 -14.19
N ASP A 403 -25.63 11.18 -13.21
CA ASP A 403 -24.86 11.87 -12.16
C ASP A 403 -23.37 12.07 -12.53
N LEU A 404 -22.89 11.49 -13.64
CA LEU A 404 -21.50 11.64 -14.07
C LEU A 404 -21.09 13.10 -14.31
N PRO A 405 -21.85 13.96 -15.02
CA PRO A 405 -21.47 15.37 -15.20
C PRO A 405 -21.35 16.12 -13.87
N ALA A 406 -22.26 15.85 -12.93
CA ALA A 406 -22.28 16.53 -11.63
C ALA A 406 -21.11 16.15 -10.71
N VAL A 407 -20.58 14.92 -10.82
CA VAL A 407 -19.40 14.51 -10.07
C VAL A 407 -18.09 14.99 -10.70
N LEU A 408 -18.07 15.21 -12.02
CA LEU A 408 -16.89 15.70 -12.73
C LEU A 408 -16.72 17.22 -12.65
N ALA A 409 -17.80 17.98 -12.76
CA ALA A 409 -17.77 19.44 -12.78
C ALA A 409 -18.97 20.07 -12.08
N GLU A 410 -18.79 21.30 -11.60
CA GLU A 410 -19.87 22.06 -10.98
C GLU A 410 -19.78 23.55 -11.35
N PRO A 411 -20.85 24.17 -11.92
CA PRO A 411 -22.06 23.47 -12.35
C PRO A 411 -21.77 22.54 -13.53
N PRO A 412 -22.53 21.46 -13.73
CA PRO A 412 -22.36 20.59 -14.88
C PRO A 412 -22.72 21.38 -16.17
N ALA A 413 -21.83 21.32 -17.17
CA ALA A 413 -22.01 22.00 -18.44
C ALA A 413 -23.10 21.36 -19.32
N PHE A 414 -23.45 20.10 -19.02
CA PHE A 414 -24.42 19.32 -19.79
C PHE A 414 -25.10 18.28 -18.90
N GLU A 415 -26.25 17.79 -19.32
CA GLU A 415 -26.92 16.64 -18.77
C GLU A 415 -26.57 15.40 -19.59
N LEU A 416 -26.42 14.26 -18.92
CA LEU A 416 -26.10 12.99 -19.56
C LEU A 416 -27.07 11.92 -19.07
N LYS A 417 -27.56 11.07 -19.99
CA LYS A 417 -28.36 9.87 -19.67
C LYS A 417 -27.91 8.74 -20.57
N GLY A 418 -28.10 7.50 -20.16
CA GLY A 418 -27.79 6.33 -20.96
C GLY A 418 -27.01 5.27 -20.17
N GLU A 419 -26.73 4.18 -20.85
CA GLU A 419 -25.97 3.05 -20.33
C GLU A 419 -24.57 3.03 -20.96
N LEU A 420 -23.59 2.58 -20.19
CA LEU A 420 -22.21 2.35 -20.63
C LEU A 420 -21.86 0.89 -20.45
N ASN A 421 -21.25 0.30 -21.48
CA ASN A 421 -20.55 -0.98 -21.38
C ASN A 421 -19.16 -0.79 -21.97
N ALA A 422 -18.13 -1.15 -21.20
CA ALA A 422 -16.76 -0.98 -21.62
C ALA A 422 -15.88 -2.16 -21.21
N SER A 423 -14.72 -2.29 -21.84
CA SER A 423 -13.66 -3.20 -21.42
C SER A 423 -12.32 -2.50 -21.48
N LEU A 424 -11.43 -2.86 -20.57
CA LEU A 424 -10.08 -2.30 -20.44
C LEU A 424 -9.08 -3.41 -20.23
N ASN A 425 -8.03 -3.43 -21.05
CA ASN A 425 -6.89 -4.31 -20.89
C ASN A 425 -5.63 -3.49 -20.88
N LEU A 426 -4.81 -3.63 -19.85
CA LEU A 426 -3.55 -2.91 -19.68
C LEU A 426 -2.43 -3.88 -19.33
N ASP A 427 -1.26 -3.64 -19.91
CA ASP A 427 0.01 -4.27 -19.57
C ASP A 427 0.99 -3.17 -19.15
N MET A 428 1.66 -3.32 -18.02
CA MET A 428 2.62 -2.35 -17.47
C MET A 428 4.00 -2.98 -17.37
N ASP A 429 5.03 -2.24 -17.76
CA ASP A 429 6.43 -2.64 -17.68
C ASP A 429 7.13 -2.12 -16.41
N HIS A 430 8.40 -2.45 -16.26
CA HIS A 430 9.25 -2.04 -15.13
C HIS A 430 9.55 -0.53 -15.08
N GLU A 431 9.39 0.19 -16.19
CA GLU A 431 9.51 1.65 -16.26
C GLU A 431 8.17 2.35 -15.96
N TYR A 432 7.15 1.59 -15.56
CA TYR A 432 5.78 2.03 -15.28
C TYR A 432 5.04 2.57 -16.51
N TRP A 433 5.44 2.16 -17.72
CA TRP A 433 4.63 2.39 -18.90
C TRP A 433 3.51 1.35 -18.96
N ALA A 434 2.27 1.83 -18.90
CA ALA A 434 1.09 1.01 -19.11
C ALA A 434 0.60 1.21 -20.54
N GLU A 435 0.42 0.11 -21.26
CA GLU A 435 -0.11 0.08 -22.61
C GLU A 435 -1.31 -0.86 -22.68
N GLY A 436 -2.32 -0.51 -23.46
CA GLY A 436 -3.48 -1.38 -23.59
C GLY A 436 -4.57 -0.86 -24.49
N ARG A 437 -5.76 -1.47 -24.34
CA ARG A 437 -6.92 -1.17 -25.17
C ARG A 437 -8.14 -0.86 -24.32
N LEU A 438 -8.83 0.21 -24.68
CA LEU A 438 -10.13 0.58 -24.19
C LEU A 438 -11.16 0.40 -25.31
N HIS A 439 -12.19 -0.36 -25.03
CA HIS A 439 -13.38 -0.45 -25.85
C HIS A 439 -14.58 -0.02 -25.01
N ALA A 440 -15.43 0.86 -25.55
CA ALA A 440 -16.64 1.27 -24.86
C ALA A 440 -17.80 1.43 -25.86
N VAL A 441 -18.97 1.03 -25.42
CA VAL A 441 -20.23 1.17 -26.16
C VAL A 441 -21.26 1.81 -25.23
N THR A 442 -21.97 2.80 -25.73
CA THR A 442 -23.12 3.37 -25.03
C THR A 442 -24.42 2.96 -25.69
N LYS A 443 -25.44 2.76 -24.87
CA LYS A 443 -26.81 2.50 -25.32
C LYS A 443 -27.71 3.62 -24.82
N ASP A 444 -28.61 4.10 -25.70
CA ASP A 444 -29.58 5.16 -25.40
C ASP A 444 -28.96 6.42 -24.78
N LEU A 445 -27.71 6.73 -25.20
CA LEU A 445 -27.02 7.92 -24.72
C LEU A 445 -27.76 9.17 -25.17
N ARG A 446 -28.07 10.05 -24.20
CA ARG A 446 -28.61 11.39 -24.46
C ARG A 446 -27.75 12.42 -23.75
N VAL A 447 -27.32 13.42 -24.53
CA VAL A 447 -26.55 14.56 -24.04
C VAL A 447 -27.37 15.79 -24.29
N SER A 448 -27.64 16.59 -23.27
CA SER A 448 -28.37 17.86 -23.37
C SER A 448 -27.56 18.98 -22.74
N GLY A 449 -27.42 20.08 -23.45
CA GLY A 449 -26.71 21.24 -22.91
C GLY A 449 -26.61 22.33 -23.96
N SER A 450 -26.58 23.58 -23.53
CA SER A 450 -26.42 24.76 -24.41
C SER A 450 -27.40 24.83 -25.58
N GLY A 451 -28.65 24.29 -25.44
CA GLY A 451 -29.65 24.29 -26.49
C GLY A 451 -29.53 23.16 -27.51
N ILE A 452 -28.59 22.23 -27.32
CA ILE A 452 -28.43 21.03 -28.14
C ILE A 452 -28.88 19.81 -27.32
N THR A 453 -29.64 18.94 -27.94
CA THR A 453 -29.93 17.60 -27.45
C THR A 453 -29.51 16.57 -28.46
N ALA A 454 -28.67 15.67 -28.09
CA ALA A 454 -28.18 14.59 -28.92
C ALA A 454 -28.49 13.22 -28.25
N GLY A 455 -29.09 12.31 -29.00
CA GLY A 455 -29.29 10.95 -28.60
C GLY A 455 -28.57 10.02 -29.58
N ALA A 456 -27.68 9.16 -29.13
CA ALA A 456 -26.91 8.26 -29.99
C ALA A 456 -26.48 6.96 -29.30
N ASN A 457 -26.25 5.95 -30.14
CA ASN A 457 -25.40 4.85 -29.76
C ASN A 457 -23.97 5.19 -30.17
N MET A 458 -23.04 5.13 -29.24
CA MET A 458 -21.64 5.46 -29.47
C MET A 458 -20.77 4.22 -29.28
N LYS A 459 -19.74 4.13 -30.10
CA LYS A 459 -18.68 3.13 -29.97
C LYS A 459 -17.34 3.86 -29.94
N LEU A 460 -16.57 3.57 -28.90
CA LEU A 460 -15.22 4.09 -28.69
C LEU A 460 -14.23 2.93 -28.70
N ASP A 461 -13.23 3.02 -29.52
CA ASP A 461 -12.05 2.15 -29.54
C ASP A 461 -10.80 3.03 -29.38
N SER A 462 -9.89 2.68 -28.50
CA SER A 462 -8.62 3.39 -28.32
C SER A 462 -7.53 2.48 -27.78
N GLU A 463 -6.31 2.70 -28.26
CA GLU A 463 -5.12 2.21 -27.58
C GLU A 463 -4.65 3.29 -26.61
N LEU A 464 -4.40 2.85 -25.37
CA LEU A 464 -3.94 3.71 -24.27
C LEU A 464 -2.46 3.47 -24.03
N ARG A 465 -1.73 4.54 -23.77
CA ARG A 465 -0.37 4.46 -23.24
C ARG A 465 -0.20 5.55 -22.18
N PHE A 466 0.14 5.18 -20.97
CA PHE A 466 0.35 6.16 -19.92
C PHE A 466 1.47 5.76 -18.98
N ASN A 467 2.07 6.76 -18.32
CA ASN A 467 3.07 6.56 -17.28
C ASN A 467 2.68 7.44 -16.08
N PRO A 468 2.26 6.82 -14.96
CA PRO A 468 1.82 7.56 -13.78
C PRO A 468 2.95 8.34 -13.10
N LYS A 469 4.20 7.84 -13.16
CA LYS A 469 5.36 8.55 -12.59
C LYS A 469 5.72 9.79 -13.39
N LEU A 470 5.70 9.69 -14.72
CA LEU A 470 5.99 10.82 -15.61
C LEU A 470 4.77 11.72 -15.81
N LYS A 471 3.59 11.28 -15.34
CA LYS A 471 2.30 11.97 -15.52
C LYS A 471 1.95 12.25 -16.99
N VAL A 472 2.21 11.26 -17.86
CA VAL A 472 1.95 11.33 -19.30
C VAL A 472 0.88 10.33 -19.67
N ASN A 473 -0.15 10.79 -20.37
CA ASN A 473 -1.23 9.96 -20.91
C ASN A 473 -1.33 10.17 -22.42
N THR A 474 -1.35 9.09 -23.18
CA THR A 474 -1.49 9.13 -24.64
C THR A 474 -2.62 8.21 -25.09
N LEU A 475 -3.57 8.76 -25.83
CA LEU A 475 -4.54 8.01 -26.61
C LEU A 475 -3.94 7.79 -28.01
N GLN A 476 -3.85 6.55 -28.43
CA GLN A 476 -3.39 6.16 -29.75
C GLN A 476 -4.55 5.46 -30.48
N LYS A 477 -4.60 5.63 -31.80
CA LYS A 477 -5.65 4.98 -32.62
C LYS A 477 -7.06 5.17 -32.03
N PHE A 478 -7.31 6.36 -31.51
CA PHE A 478 -8.61 6.72 -30.95
C PHE A 478 -9.64 6.80 -32.10
N VAL A 479 -10.75 6.06 -31.95
CA VAL A 479 -11.87 6.08 -32.89
C VAL A 479 -13.17 6.14 -32.08
N LEU A 480 -13.89 7.24 -32.25
CA LEU A 480 -15.24 7.41 -31.73
C LEU A 480 -16.22 7.40 -32.89
N ARG A 481 -17.18 6.51 -32.88
CA ARG A 481 -18.23 6.40 -33.87
C ARG A 481 -19.58 6.60 -33.25
N THR A 482 -20.39 7.49 -33.87
CA THR A 482 -21.80 7.65 -33.51
C THR A 482 -22.66 7.22 -34.69
N ARG A 483 -23.75 6.52 -34.41
CA ARG A 483 -24.69 6.08 -35.44
C ARG A 483 -26.12 6.29 -34.97
N ASN A 484 -27.02 6.54 -35.93
CA ASN A 484 -28.44 6.77 -35.68
C ASN A 484 -28.66 7.85 -34.62
N MET A 485 -27.95 8.93 -34.75
CA MET A 485 -27.96 10.02 -33.79
C MET A 485 -29.19 10.90 -34.04
N ALA A 486 -30.07 10.96 -33.05
CA ALA A 486 -31.12 11.97 -33.01
C ALA A 486 -30.49 13.25 -32.48
N LEU A 487 -30.34 14.23 -33.34
CA LEU A 487 -29.77 15.53 -33.02
C LEU A 487 -30.84 16.60 -33.14
N ARG A 488 -31.12 17.29 -32.04
CA ARG A 488 -31.99 18.45 -31.99
C ARG A 488 -31.17 19.67 -31.61
N ALA A 489 -31.11 20.61 -32.52
CA ALA A 489 -30.37 21.84 -32.32
C ALA A 489 -31.15 22.96 -33.00
N GLY A 490 -31.48 24.01 -32.28
CA GLY A 490 -32.28 25.07 -32.80
C GLY A 490 -33.69 24.63 -33.18
N GLY A 491 -34.27 24.87 -34.19
CA GLY A 491 -35.58 24.40 -34.68
C GLY A 491 -35.50 23.09 -35.48
N SER A 492 -34.29 22.56 -35.71
CA SER A 492 -34.03 21.44 -36.59
C SER A 492 -33.91 20.10 -35.80
N GLU A 493 -34.46 19.03 -36.34
CA GLU A 493 -34.36 17.70 -35.80
C GLU A 493 -33.92 16.70 -36.87
N SER A 494 -32.83 15.98 -36.61
CA SER A 494 -32.32 14.92 -37.49
C SER A 494 -32.26 13.62 -36.68
N ASN A 495 -32.80 12.51 -37.22
CA ASN A 495 -32.90 11.24 -36.55
C ASN A 495 -31.90 10.18 -37.02
N ASP A 496 -31.10 10.48 -38.04
CA ASP A 496 -30.13 9.54 -38.65
C ASP A 496 -28.75 10.16 -38.85
N TRP A 497 -28.46 11.21 -38.09
CA TRP A 497 -27.16 11.90 -38.13
C TRP A 497 -26.06 10.95 -37.61
N TRP A 498 -24.85 11.13 -38.09
CA TRP A 498 -23.68 10.38 -37.62
C TRP A 498 -22.44 11.26 -37.66
N MET A 499 -21.50 10.93 -36.77
CA MET A 499 -20.19 11.54 -36.70
C MET A 499 -19.14 10.49 -36.29
N ASP A 500 -18.02 10.51 -36.94
CA ASP A 500 -16.82 9.74 -36.59
C ASP A 500 -15.70 10.71 -36.22
N VAL A 501 -15.03 10.47 -35.10
CA VAL A 501 -13.85 11.21 -34.66
C VAL A 501 -12.70 10.24 -34.52
N GLU A 502 -11.61 10.52 -35.20
CA GLU A 502 -10.42 9.67 -35.18
C GLU A 502 -9.21 10.50 -34.79
N SER A 503 -8.31 9.92 -34.01
CA SER A 503 -7.01 10.49 -33.71
C SER A 503 -5.92 9.44 -33.75
N ALA A 504 -4.89 9.66 -34.52
CA ALA A 504 -3.73 8.80 -34.51
C ALA A 504 -2.98 8.86 -33.17
N ARG A 505 -2.96 10.06 -32.58
CA ARG A 505 -2.30 10.31 -31.29
C ARG A 505 -2.82 11.59 -30.65
N PHE A 506 -3.19 11.49 -29.37
CA PHE A 506 -3.48 12.63 -28.50
C PHE A 506 -2.76 12.42 -27.17
N THR A 507 -1.89 13.34 -26.77
CA THR A 507 -1.08 13.23 -25.56
C THR A 507 -1.44 14.34 -24.59
N VAL A 508 -1.57 13.98 -23.30
CA VAL A 508 -1.80 14.88 -22.18
C VAL A 508 -0.67 14.71 -21.18
N TRP A 509 -0.05 15.79 -20.78
CA TRP A 509 0.93 15.87 -19.70
C TRP A 509 0.25 16.48 -18.47
N ASN A 510 -0.02 15.64 -17.47
CA ASN A 510 -0.65 16.04 -16.20
C ASN A 510 0.38 16.67 -15.25
N LYS A 511 1.18 17.59 -15.74
CA LYS A 511 2.10 18.42 -14.97
C LYS A 511 1.44 19.78 -14.71
N ASP A 512 1.99 20.58 -13.85
CA ASP A 512 1.52 21.95 -13.65
C ASP A 512 2.47 22.92 -14.42
N PRO A 513 1.95 23.66 -15.42
CA PRO A 513 0.59 23.59 -15.96
C PRO A 513 0.32 22.34 -16.82
N VAL A 514 -0.94 21.90 -16.86
CA VAL A 514 -1.38 20.78 -17.73
C VAL A 514 -1.16 21.18 -19.19
N ALA A 515 -0.59 20.25 -19.97
CA ALA A 515 -0.38 20.46 -21.40
C ALA A 515 -0.96 19.31 -22.23
N PHE A 516 -1.36 19.62 -23.48
CA PHE A 516 -1.86 18.61 -24.40
C PHE A 516 -1.53 18.94 -25.85
N ASP A 517 -1.37 17.89 -26.69
CA ASP A 517 -1.18 18.01 -28.14
C ASP A 517 -1.78 16.79 -28.85
N GLY A 518 -2.50 17.02 -29.93
CA GLY A 518 -3.02 15.97 -30.77
C GLY A 518 -3.67 16.46 -32.02
N THR A 519 -3.89 15.52 -32.95
CA THR A 519 -4.60 15.80 -34.22
C THR A 519 -5.77 14.86 -34.31
N PHE A 520 -6.95 15.43 -34.61
CA PHE A 520 -8.21 14.74 -34.76
C PHE A 520 -8.70 14.88 -36.20
N GLY A 521 -9.13 13.76 -36.78
CA GLY A 521 -9.96 13.71 -37.95
C GLY A 521 -11.43 13.64 -37.55
N VAL A 522 -12.28 14.43 -38.12
CA VAL A 522 -13.73 14.42 -37.90
C VAL A 522 -14.42 14.20 -39.22
N GLN A 523 -15.32 13.23 -39.28
CA GLN A 523 -16.20 13.00 -40.40
C GLN A 523 -17.63 13.02 -39.88
N ALA A 524 -18.51 13.71 -40.56
CA ALA A 524 -19.92 13.79 -40.20
C ALA A 524 -20.80 13.76 -41.45
N ARG A 525 -22.05 13.34 -41.27
CA ARG A 525 -23.03 13.34 -42.33
C ARG A 525 -23.15 14.72 -42.97
N ASP A 526 -23.34 15.74 -42.15
CA ASP A 526 -23.43 17.15 -42.50
C ASP A 526 -23.12 18.01 -41.25
N LEU A 527 -22.98 19.29 -41.41
CA LEU A 527 -22.85 20.27 -40.33
C LEU A 527 -24.09 21.11 -40.12
N ASP A 528 -25.19 20.84 -40.83
CA ASP A 528 -26.40 21.68 -40.79
C ASP A 528 -26.90 21.92 -39.36
N PRO A 529 -26.99 20.89 -38.45
CA PRO A 529 -27.42 21.11 -37.08
C PRO A 529 -26.47 22.00 -36.26
N VAL A 530 -25.18 21.93 -36.55
CA VAL A 530 -24.17 22.78 -35.87
C VAL A 530 -24.31 24.22 -36.33
N LEU A 531 -24.45 24.44 -37.64
CA LEU A 531 -24.63 25.77 -38.21
C LEU A 531 -25.93 26.41 -37.74
N GLU A 532 -27.01 25.68 -37.67
CA GLU A 532 -28.30 26.15 -37.16
C GLU A 532 -28.20 26.55 -35.67
N THR A 533 -27.53 25.76 -34.86
CA THR A 533 -27.29 26.13 -33.46
C THR A 533 -26.47 27.40 -33.31
N LEU A 534 -25.42 27.56 -34.11
CA LEU A 534 -24.62 28.79 -34.12
C LEU A 534 -25.42 30.01 -34.59
N ALA A 535 -26.33 29.83 -35.54
CA ALA A 535 -27.24 30.88 -36.03
C ALA A 535 -28.30 31.27 -35.00
N GLU A 536 -28.84 30.32 -34.23
CA GLU A 536 -29.78 30.60 -33.14
C GLU A 536 -29.15 31.36 -31.97
N LYS A 537 -27.88 31.09 -31.72
CA LYS A 537 -27.10 31.79 -30.67
C LYS A 537 -26.53 33.13 -31.16
N ASP A 538 -26.93 33.57 -32.32
CA ASP A 538 -26.43 34.79 -32.97
C ASP A 538 -24.90 34.81 -33.14
N VAL A 539 -24.25 33.67 -33.12
CA VAL A 539 -22.81 33.54 -33.40
C VAL A 539 -22.53 33.70 -34.89
N ILE A 540 -23.45 33.21 -35.74
CA ILE A 540 -23.42 33.43 -37.20
C ILE A 540 -24.79 33.93 -37.66
N THR A 541 -24.83 34.62 -38.81
CA THR A 541 -26.10 35.09 -39.36
C THR A 541 -26.99 33.92 -39.79
N LYS A 542 -28.31 34.03 -39.57
CA LYS A 542 -29.32 33.03 -39.95
C LYS A 542 -29.36 32.73 -41.45
N LEU A 543 -28.74 33.56 -42.25
CA LEU A 543 -28.62 33.36 -43.69
C LEU A 543 -27.59 32.27 -44.06
N ILE A 544 -26.57 32.03 -43.22
CA ILE A 544 -25.50 31.07 -43.52
C ILE A 544 -26.05 29.65 -43.68
N PRO A 545 -26.85 29.08 -42.73
CA PRO A 545 -27.44 27.76 -42.89
C PRO A 545 -28.35 27.62 -44.10
N MET A 546 -28.98 28.70 -44.54
CA MET A 546 -29.88 28.68 -45.71
C MET A 546 -29.14 28.52 -47.06
N PHE A 547 -27.89 28.95 -47.13
CA PHE A 547 -27.09 28.90 -48.36
C PHE A 547 -25.98 27.86 -48.34
N THR A 548 -25.72 27.23 -47.17
CA THR A 548 -24.61 26.30 -47.00
C THR A 548 -25.13 24.98 -46.49
N SER A 549 -25.04 23.91 -47.27
CA SER A 549 -25.24 22.55 -46.81
C SER A 549 -23.88 21.83 -46.87
N LEU A 550 -23.25 21.65 -45.72
CA LEU A 550 -21.94 20.97 -45.60
C LEU A 550 -22.14 19.47 -45.46
N ARG A 551 -22.71 18.82 -46.49
CA ARG A 551 -22.91 17.37 -46.55
C ARG A 551 -21.59 16.66 -46.75
N ALA A 552 -21.48 15.45 -46.15
CA ALA A 552 -20.26 14.64 -46.16
C ALA A 552 -19.05 15.43 -45.66
N PHE A 553 -19.22 16.08 -44.52
CA PHE A 553 -18.19 16.90 -43.89
C PHE A 553 -16.99 16.05 -43.47
N LYS A 554 -15.80 16.50 -43.80
CA LYS A 554 -14.54 15.94 -43.37
C LYS A 554 -13.59 17.05 -42.97
N ALA A 555 -13.04 16.98 -41.77
CA ALA A 555 -12.12 17.98 -41.25
C ALA A 555 -10.98 17.33 -40.48
N SER A 556 -9.86 18.00 -40.41
CA SER A 556 -8.78 17.72 -39.48
C SER A 556 -8.59 18.91 -38.54
N ALA A 557 -8.42 18.63 -37.26
CA ALA A 557 -8.17 19.65 -36.25
C ALA A 557 -6.91 19.27 -35.44
N ARG A 558 -5.96 20.18 -35.39
CA ARG A 558 -4.86 20.06 -34.44
C ARG A 558 -5.16 20.86 -33.20
N VAL A 559 -5.15 20.23 -32.05
CA VAL A 559 -5.48 20.84 -30.77
C VAL A 559 -4.24 20.81 -29.90
N ARG A 560 -3.84 21.97 -29.36
CA ARG A 560 -2.71 22.11 -28.43
C ARG A 560 -3.13 23.01 -27.28
N GLY A 561 -2.54 22.77 -26.10
CA GLY A 561 -2.77 23.68 -24.99
C GLY A 561 -1.74 23.54 -23.90
N VAL A 562 -1.58 24.60 -23.10
CA VAL A 562 -0.78 24.66 -21.89
C VAL A 562 -1.49 25.57 -20.89
N GLY A 563 -1.88 25.03 -19.75
CA GLY A 563 -2.68 25.75 -18.75
C GLY A 563 -3.99 26.25 -19.34
N GLU A 564 -4.23 27.56 -19.28
CA GLU A 564 -5.43 28.21 -19.84
C GLU A 564 -5.36 28.50 -21.34
N MET A 565 -4.18 28.29 -21.95
CA MET A 565 -4.00 28.51 -23.37
C MET A 565 -4.42 27.29 -24.18
N THR A 566 -5.27 27.51 -25.17
CA THR A 566 -5.70 26.50 -26.15
C THR A 566 -5.57 27.05 -27.56
N ASP A 567 -4.99 26.27 -28.45
CA ASP A 567 -4.75 26.59 -29.85
C ASP A 567 -5.29 25.47 -30.73
N VAL A 568 -6.28 25.75 -31.53
CA VAL A 568 -6.93 24.81 -32.46
C VAL A 568 -6.74 25.30 -33.88
N THR A 569 -6.05 24.49 -34.68
CA THR A 569 -5.94 24.73 -36.12
C THR A 569 -6.86 23.75 -36.84
N LEU A 570 -7.79 24.27 -37.65
CA LEU A 570 -8.77 23.51 -38.39
C LEU A 570 -8.46 23.53 -39.87
N ALA A 571 -8.55 22.40 -40.52
CA ALA A 571 -8.60 22.26 -41.97
C ALA A 571 -9.65 21.22 -42.34
N SER A 572 -10.57 21.53 -43.20
CA SER A 572 -11.58 20.58 -43.67
C SER A 572 -11.58 20.53 -45.20
N GLU A 573 -11.81 19.30 -45.70
CA GLU A 573 -12.02 19.06 -47.13
C GLU A 573 -13.35 18.30 -47.26
N SER A 574 -14.27 18.87 -48.01
CA SER A 574 -15.49 18.19 -48.43
C SER A 574 -15.56 18.22 -49.97
N ARG A 575 -16.48 17.48 -50.55
CA ARG A 575 -16.67 17.51 -52.03
C ARG A 575 -17.20 18.86 -52.55
N VAL A 576 -17.75 19.65 -51.65
CA VAL A 576 -18.47 20.89 -52.00
C VAL A 576 -17.85 22.08 -51.33
N TRP A 577 -17.34 21.95 -50.10
CA TRP A 577 -16.86 23.05 -49.27
C TRP A 577 -15.53 22.70 -48.60
N ASP A 578 -14.66 23.70 -48.56
CA ASP A 578 -13.41 23.66 -47.80
C ASP A 578 -13.48 24.66 -46.65
N ALA A 579 -12.90 24.31 -45.49
CA ALA A 579 -12.76 25.23 -44.39
C ALA A 579 -11.33 25.16 -43.81
N ALA A 580 -10.78 26.33 -43.50
CA ALA A 580 -9.49 26.44 -42.84
C ALA A 580 -9.54 27.58 -41.83
N GLY A 581 -8.86 27.41 -40.69
CA GLY A 581 -8.86 28.44 -39.68
C GLY A 581 -8.09 28.09 -38.44
N ARG A 582 -8.08 29.03 -37.50
CA ARG A 582 -7.46 28.90 -36.21
C ARG A 582 -8.33 29.54 -35.14
N VAL A 583 -8.42 28.88 -33.99
CA VAL A 583 -9.01 29.38 -32.76
C VAL A 583 -7.93 29.39 -31.69
N TYR A 584 -7.72 30.50 -31.05
CA TYR A 584 -6.81 30.66 -29.93
C TYR A 584 -7.58 31.20 -28.73
N LYS A 585 -7.44 30.53 -27.59
CA LYS A 585 -8.04 30.94 -26.32
C LYS A 585 -6.94 31.08 -25.26
N ASN A 586 -7.00 32.15 -24.48
CA ASN A 586 -6.15 32.36 -23.32
C ASN A 586 -6.97 33.02 -22.20
N GLY A 587 -7.33 32.22 -21.18
CA GLY A 587 -8.32 32.61 -20.19
C GLY A 587 -9.65 32.97 -20.83
N ASP A 588 -10.14 34.17 -20.57
CA ASP A 588 -11.42 34.68 -21.15
C ASP A 588 -11.29 35.24 -22.56
N LYS A 589 -10.06 35.43 -23.05
CA LYS A 589 -9.84 36.00 -24.40
C LYS A 589 -9.83 34.89 -25.44
N THR A 590 -10.72 35.03 -26.43
CA THR A 590 -10.81 34.13 -27.58
C THR A 590 -10.57 34.92 -28.88
N GLN A 591 -9.68 34.39 -29.71
CA GLN A 591 -9.45 34.86 -31.08
C GLN A 591 -9.85 33.77 -32.05
N LEU A 592 -10.54 34.10 -33.10
CA LEU A 592 -11.01 33.18 -34.14
C LEU A 592 -10.75 33.78 -35.50
N ALA A 593 -10.19 33.01 -36.43
CA ALA A 593 -10.21 33.33 -37.85
C ALA A 593 -10.44 32.06 -38.66
N VAL A 594 -11.52 32.00 -39.42
CA VAL A 594 -11.91 30.81 -40.20
C VAL A 594 -12.43 31.31 -41.56
N VAL A 595 -12.02 30.62 -42.61
CA VAL A 595 -12.60 30.75 -43.95
C VAL A 595 -13.31 29.47 -44.32
N VAL A 596 -14.55 29.58 -44.75
CA VAL A 596 -15.31 28.48 -45.34
C VAL A 596 -15.63 28.83 -46.77
N GLY A 597 -15.27 27.98 -47.73
CA GLY A 597 -15.49 28.27 -49.13
C GLY A 597 -15.79 27.04 -49.98
N GLY A 598 -16.54 27.21 -51.08
CA GLY A 598 -16.86 26.15 -52.01
C GLY A 598 -17.80 26.67 -53.12
N GLN A 599 -17.80 25.99 -54.27
CA GLN A 599 -18.62 26.35 -55.42
C GLN A 599 -18.56 27.85 -55.86
N GLY A 600 -17.40 28.49 -55.68
CA GLY A 600 -17.19 29.88 -56.04
C GLY A 600 -17.64 30.90 -54.99
N VAL A 601 -18.18 30.46 -53.89
CA VAL A 601 -18.57 31.29 -52.73
C VAL A 601 -17.66 31.00 -51.55
N SER A 602 -17.25 32.04 -50.83
CA SER A 602 -16.48 31.87 -49.57
C SER A 602 -16.92 32.91 -48.55
N LEU A 603 -16.79 32.57 -47.27
CA LEU A 603 -17.08 33.42 -46.13
C LEU A 603 -15.90 33.35 -45.16
N GLY A 604 -15.36 34.52 -44.84
CA GLY A 604 -14.40 34.68 -43.75
C GLY A 604 -15.13 35.11 -42.49
N VAL A 605 -14.76 34.52 -41.36
CA VAL A 605 -15.24 34.87 -40.01
C VAL A 605 -14.03 35.11 -39.15
N ALA A 606 -13.88 36.31 -38.59
CA ALA A 606 -12.84 36.61 -37.61
C ALA A 606 -13.41 37.27 -36.36
N SER A 607 -12.83 37.02 -35.21
CA SER A 607 -13.14 37.70 -33.95
C SER A 607 -11.86 37.86 -33.13
N GLN A 608 -11.65 39.06 -32.60
CA GLN A 608 -10.50 39.40 -31.75
C GLN A 608 -10.98 39.96 -30.39
N GLY A 609 -11.95 39.31 -29.75
CA GLY A 609 -12.54 39.73 -28.46
C GLY A 609 -13.95 40.31 -28.65
N ASP A 610 -14.13 41.61 -28.79
CA ASP A 610 -15.44 42.24 -28.64
C ASP A 610 -16.22 42.42 -29.97
N GLY A 611 -15.71 41.90 -31.09
CA GLY A 611 -16.37 42.04 -32.39
C GLY A 611 -16.26 40.82 -33.28
N LEU A 612 -17.28 40.59 -34.10
CA LEU A 612 -17.29 39.60 -35.17
C LEU A 612 -17.14 40.29 -36.52
N GLU A 613 -16.08 39.98 -37.25
CA GLU A 613 -15.88 40.42 -38.62
C GLU A 613 -16.36 39.34 -39.59
N LEU A 614 -17.18 39.70 -40.54
CA LEU A 614 -17.66 38.84 -41.61
C LEU A 614 -17.18 39.38 -42.96
N MET A 615 -16.46 38.55 -43.71
CA MET A 615 -15.94 38.92 -45.04
C MET A 615 -16.53 38.00 -46.11
N PRO A 616 -17.51 38.45 -46.88
CA PRO A 616 -18.01 37.77 -48.08
C PRO A 616 -16.88 37.58 -49.09
N PHE A 617 -16.82 36.46 -49.76
CA PHE A 617 -15.80 36.09 -50.74
C PHE A 617 -14.35 36.13 -50.23
N ALA A 618 -14.18 35.89 -48.91
CA ALA A 618 -12.85 35.81 -48.30
C ALA A 618 -12.00 34.74 -48.99
N LYS A 619 -10.77 35.10 -49.31
CA LYS A 619 -9.77 34.17 -49.90
C LYS A 619 -8.74 33.77 -48.84
N THR A 620 -7.93 32.79 -49.17
CA THR A 620 -6.81 32.33 -48.33
C THR A 620 -5.90 33.50 -47.90
N GLY A 621 -5.72 34.54 -48.73
CA GLY A 621 -4.98 35.75 -48.36
C GLY A 621 -5.58 36.48 -47.16
N TRP A 622 -6.90 36.67 -47.13
CA TRP A 622 -7.60 37.27 -45.99
C TRP A 622 -7.36 36.44 -44.68
N LEU A 623 -7.48 35.13 -44.78
CA LEU A 623 -7.20 34.24 -43.62
C LEU A 623 -5.75 34.39 -43.14
N ASN A 624 -4.80 34.38 -44.07
CA ASN A 624 -3.39 34.51 -43.73
C ASN A 624 -3.05 35.84 -43.07
N ASP A 625 -3.71 36.95 -43.50
CA ASP A 625 -3.51 38.25 -42.89
C ASP A 625 -4.02 38.27 -41.44
N HIS A 626 -5.19 37.70 -41.16
CA HIS A 626 -5.70 37.58 -39.80
C HIS A 626 -4.85 36.63 -38.96
N LEU A 627 -4.36 35.51 -39.53
CA LEU A 627 -3.51 34.56 -38.81
C LEU A 627 -2.14 35.14 -38.39
N ARG A 628 -1.64 36.20 -39.05
CA ARG A 628 -0.45 36.95 -38.66
C ARG A 628 -0.60 37.68 -37.33
N GLU A 629 -1.82 38.04 -36.98
CA GLU A 629 -2.15 38.74 -35.74
C GLU A 629 -2.31 37.79 -34.55
N PHE A 630 -2.37 36.47 -34.81
CA PHE A 630 -2.44 35.48 -33.77
C PHE A 630 -1.10 35.31 -33.05
N PRO A 631 -1.11 35.01 -31.76
CA PRO A 631 0.07 34.62 -31.03
C PRO A 631 0.79 33.46 -31.72
N GLN A 632 2.09 33.34 -31.45
CA GLN A 632 2.83 32.16 -31.87
C GLN A 632 2.12 30.89 -31.40
N PRO A 633 2.14 29.81 -32.21
CA PRO A 633 1.52 28.54 -31.78
C PRO A 633 2.02 28.11 -30.44
N VAL A 634 1.11 27.61 -29.58
CA VAL A 634 1.47 27.09 -28.27
C VAL A 634 2.51 25.96 -28.43
N LEU A 635 3.71 26.21 -27.92
CA LEU A 635 4.78 25.21 -27.92
C LEU A 635 4.59 24.28 -26.73
N VAL A 636 4.08 23.09 -26.98
CA VAL A 636 4.06 22.04 -25.99
C VAL A 636 5.44 21.40 -25.96
N MET A 637 6.22 21.69 -24.91
CA MET A 637 7.51 21.03 -24.73
C MET A 637 7.27 19.54 -24.62
N LYS A 638 7.81 18.77 -25.56
CA LYS A 638 7.89 17.32 -25.38
C LYS A 638 8.78 17.08 -24.16
N PRO A 639 8.38 16.24 -23.22
CA PRO A 639 9.32 15.83 -22.18
C PRO A 639 10.54 15.24 -22.86
N ASP A 640 11.72 15.60 -22.38
CA ASP A 640 12.96 14.95 -22.79
C ASP A 640 12.74 13.44 -22.75
N LYS A 641 13.24 12.76 -23.79
CA LYS A 641 13.20 11.29 -23.82
C LYS A 641 13.78 10.76 -22.53
N PRO A 642 13.17 9.72 -21.93
CA PRO A 642 13.77 9.06 -20.78
C PRO A 642 15.17 8.54 -21.09
#